data_943a415877a3eced716539d317bac30e
#
_entry.id   943a415877a3eced716539d317bac30e
#
_cell.length_a   1.000
_cell.length_b   1.000
_cell.length_c   1.000
_cell.angle_alpha   90.00
_cell.angle_beta   90.00
_cell.angle_gamma   90.00
#
_symmetry.space_group_name_H-M   'P 1'
#
loop_
_entity.id
_entity.type
_entity.pdbx_description
1 polymer ?
#
loop_
_entity_poly.entity_id
_entity_poly.type
_entity_poly.pdbx_seq_one_letter_code
_entity_poly.pdbx_strand_id
1 'polypeptide(L)'
;MLTRIQRLLTARVANGEGADRLSADDVSSFSEGEPAILDDAPRDDAGQSDGANVPVQAATGAATVPAGTRSPVATAAWHAPDIAEIESDSDAVLASQPARLALTEGGSLAAAAGLNEVRGVETLRIAPPVRRTSLVPRPWSLNPLKRLWRAITGRKDPDPLVRDAPDPKGRWSQAGRRRRWTLLALMIAQTALATHFMASVLPYHGADPLEFSVLALFVLLFGWVSAGFWTAIFGFFVLLVGGERHMISKMAAGDAPIDAHARTAIVMPICNEDVGRVFAGLRATYESLAKTDSLERFDFFILSDSNEADNCTAEVDAWQALCREVGGFGRIFYRRRQRRVKRKSGNLDDFCRRWGSDYRYMIVLDADSVMSGECLTKLVRMMESHPSAGLIQTAPLAAGRETFYARLQQFAGRVYGPLFTAGLHYWQLGESHYWGHNAIIRLKPFMEHCALAPLPGKGALSGAILSHDFVEAALMRRAGWGVWIAYDLPGSYEEMPPNLLDELKRDRRWCQGNLMNFRLFLAEGMHPVHRAVFVTGAMAYVSAPLWFAFLILSTCLLAKHTLVVPEYFTAPRQLFPVWPEWHPERAVALFSATATLLFLPKILAVLLIWVKGAKRFGGWFAVTVSMLIELVFSAVLAPVRMLFHTQFVLAALTGIAIQWKSPPREDAETHWGEAIRRHGLQTIIGVGWGALVYWLNPDFIWWLMPIVGSMMISIPVSVFSSRVSLGRGLKRARLFLIPEESWPPKELRMTEKYTDEARSHVSFVDAVVDPMANALVAASVAPTHDDPKHDTIRAARVETALLKGPGKLTNTQKWELLNDPRGLAALHLLVWTDPRAHRDWRDARSNGLSQGFLASA
;
A
#
# COMPACT_ATOMS: atom_id res chain seq x y z
N MET A 1 1.87 21.13 -28.16
CA MET A 1 1.68 22.33 -27.33
C MET A 1 2.48 22.26 -26.05
N LEU A 2 2.34 21.20 -25.26
CA LEU A 2 3.12 20.99 -24.01
C LEU A 2 4.65 21.01 -24.21
N THR A 3 5.15 20.38 -25.29
CA THR A 3 6.58 20.39 -25.62
C THR A 3 7.10 21.77 -25.98
N ARG A 4 6.25 22.63 -26.52
CA ARG A 4 6.60 24.01 -26.85
C ARG A 4 6.64 24.91 -25.61
N ILE A 5 5.76 24.68 -24.65
CA ILE A 5 5.74 25.36 -23.34
C ILE A 5 6.95 24.95 -22.51
N GLN A 6 7.33 23.69 -22.55
CA GLN A 6 8.51 23.18 -21.84
C GLN A 6 9.82 23.75 -22.43
N ARG A 7 9.92 23.90 -23.75
CA ARG A 7 11.06 24.56 -24.40
C ARG A 7 11.11 26.07 -24.13
N LEU A 8 9.94 26.73 -23.97
CA LEU A 8 9.91 28.17 -23.64
C LEU A 8 10.31 28.42 -22.18
N LEU A 9 9.97 27.51 -21.27
CA LEU A 9 10.38 27.56 -19.85
C LEU A 9 11.88 27.28 -19.69
N THR A 10 12.44 26.32 -20.42
CA THR A 10 13.88 26.03 -20.42
C THR A 10 14.69 27.12 -21.10
N ALA A 11 14.18 27.76 -22.16
CA ALA A 11 14.86 28.88 -22.83
C ALA A 11 14.89 30.15 -21.96
N ARG A 12 13.86 30.39 -21.13
CA ARG A 12 13.84 31.52 -20.19
C ARG A 12 14.83 31.37 -19.03
N VAL A 13 15.09 30.14 -18.58
CA VAL A 13 16.12 29.86 -17.57
C VAL A 13 17.53 29.99 -18.14
N ALA A 14 17.70 29.73 -19.44
CA ALA A 14 18.99 29.88 -20.13
C ALA A 14 19.36 31.32 -20.48
N ASN A 15 18.40 32.25 -20.54
CA ASN A 15 18.64 33.64 -20.95
C ASN A 15 18.79 34.67 -19.81
N GLY A 16 18.96 34.21 -18.55
CA GLY A 16 19.47 35.08 -17.47
C GLY A 16 18.60 36.28 -17.05
N GLU A 17 17.32 36.33 -17.42
CA GLU A 17 16.42 37.39 -16.98
C GLU A 17 15.64 36.97 -15.73
N GLY A 18 16.13 37.37 -14.56
CA GLY A 18 15.43 37.21 -13.30
C GLY A 18 16.24 36.65 -12.12
N ALA A 19 17.54 36.89 -12.11
CA ALA A 19 18.40 36.56 -10.99
C ALA A 19 18.70 37.83 -10.17
N ASP A 20 17.80 38.20 -9.29
CA ASP A 20 18.15 38.98 -8.11
C ASP A 20 17.37 38.47 -6.89
N ARG A 21 18.16 38.03 -5.86
CA ARG A 21 17.79 37.62 -4.52
C ARG A 21 17.26 36.18 -4.35
N LEU A 22 18.20 35.24 -4.45
CA LEU A 22 18.10 33.99 -3.64
C LEU A 22 19.30 33.99 -2.68
N SER A 23 19.05 33.85 -1.40
CA SER A 23 20.09 33.77 -0.38
C SER A 23 20.86 32.45 -0.45
N ALA A 24 22.07 32.42 0.09
CA ALA A 24 22.97 31.27 0.08
C ALA A 24 22.38 30.00 0.76
N ASP A 25 21.33 30.15 1.57
CA ASP A 25 20.65 29.06 2.29
C ASP A 25 19.68 28.26 1.40
N ASP A 26 19.21 28.84 0.29
CA ASP A 26 18.31 28.15 -0.64
C ASP A 26 19.04 27.16 -1.57
N VAL A 27 20.36 27.29 -1.72
CA VAL A 27 21.17 26.42 -2.59
C VAL A 27 21.58 25.13 -1.88
N SER A 28 21.70 25.14 -0.54
CA SER A 28 22.07 23.95 0.25
C SER A 28 21.01 22.86 0.30
N SER A 29 19.75 23.21 0.06
CA SER A 29 18.64 22.23 0.06
C SER A 29 18.50 21.43 -1.25
N PHE A 30 19.24 21.78 -2.29
CA PHE A 30 19.22 21.10 -3.60
C PHE A 30 20.38 20.14 -3.85
N SER A 31 21.42 20.13 -3.00
CA SER A 31 22.65 19.34 -3.21
C SER A 31 22.71 18.02 -2.46
N GLU A 32 21.75 17.71 -1.58
CA GLU A 32 21.66 16.43 -0.89
C GLU A 32 20.52 15.55 -1.44
N GLY A 33 20.53 15.35 -2.76
CA GLY A 33 19.85 14.23 -3.39
C GLY A 33 20.79 13.03 -3.37
N GLU A 34 20.61 12.11 -2.43
CA GLU A 34 21.22 10.77 -2.54
C GLU A 34 21.03 10.23 -3.95
N PRO A 35 22.05 9.63 -4.58
CA PRO A 35 21.88 8.94 -5.84
C PRO A 35 20.87 7.83 -5.61
N ALA A 36 19.75 7.90 -6.30
CA ALA A 36 18.78 6.81 -6.36
C ALA A 36 19.56 5.54 -6.69
N ILE A 37 19.53 4.56 -5.80
CA ILE A 37 19.96 3.21 -6.14
C ILE A 37 19.01 2.78 -7.24
N LEU A 38 19.53 2.82 -8.47
CA LEU A 38 18.87 2.29 -9.65
C LEU A 38 18.62 0.81 -9.41
N ASP A 39 17.36 0.42 -9.41
CA ASP A 39 17.01 -0.99 -9.64
C ASP A 39 17.67 -1.36 -10.97
N ASP A 40 18.65 -2.26 -10.91
CA ASP A 40 19.40 -2.76 -12.07
C ASP A 40 18.42 -3.33 -13.10
N ALA A 41 18.11 -2.52 -14.10
CA ALA A 41 17.78 -3.03 -15.42
C ALA A 41 19.08 -2.96 -16.24
N PRO A 42 19.47 -4.01 -16.93
CA PRO A 42 20.68 -3.98 -17.74
C PRO A 42 20.54 -2.87 -18.80
N ARG A 43 21.46 -1.93 -18.77
CA ARG A 43 21.70 -1.00 -19.86
C ARG A 43 22.49 -1.74 -20.92
N ASP A 44 21.91 -1.90 -22.08
CA ASP A 44 22.68 -2.18 -23.29
C ASP A 44 23.55 -0.95 -23.58
N ASP A 45 24.85 -1.11 -23.40
CA ASP A 45 25.86 -0.16 -23.86
C ASP A 45 25.91 -0.20 -25.39
N ALA A 46 25.30 0.80 -26.02
CA ALA A 46 25.60 1.14 -27.40
C ALA A 46 26.77 2.14 -27.39
N GLY A 47 27.97 1.63 -27.39
CA GLY A 47 29.17 2.41 -27.69
C GLY A 47 29.19 2.83 -29.15
N GLN A 48 29.18 4.11 -29.39
CA GLN A 48 29.57 4.71 -30.67
C GLN A 48 31.05 4.44 -30.93
N SER A 49 31.36 3.86 -32.10
CA SER A 49 32.62 4.08 -32.78
C SER A 49 32.41 4.11 -34.29
N ASP A 50 32.94 5.17 -34.86
CA ASP A 50 32.91 5.53 -36.27
C ASP A 50 33.46 4.50 -37.27
N GLY A 51 32.80 4.43 -38.41
CA GLY A 51 33.38 4.49 -39.74
C GLY A 51 34.16 3.28 -40.26
N ALA A 52 33.58 2.54 -41.20
CA ALA A 52 34.10 2.31 -42.52
C ALA A 52 33.26 1.28 -43.28
N ASN A 53 32.73 1.72 -44.40
CA ASN A 53 32.18 0.92 -45.48
C ASN A 53 33.18 -0.08 -46.05
N VAL A 54 32.79 -1.30 -46.44
CA VAL A 54 33.02 -1.97 -47.71
C VAL A 54 32.09 -3.21 -47.78
N PRO A 55 31.64 -3.63 -48.99
CA PRO A 55 30.41 -4.38 -49.19
C PRO A 55 30.62 -5.89 -49.49
N VAL A 56 29.54 -6.61 -49.21
CA VAL A 56 28.90 -7.74 -49.93
C VAL A 56 29.76 -8.69 -50.78
N GLN A 57 29.64 -9.97 -50.52
CA GLN A 57 29.25 -10.94 -51.57
C GLN A 57 28.61 -12.19 -50.97
N ALA A 58 27.54 -12.60 -51.61
CA ALA A 58 26.83 -13.84 -51.38
C ALA A 58 27.56 -15.05 -51.95
N ALA A 59 27.51 -16.16 -51.24
CA ALA A 59 27.79 -17.46 -51.88
C ALA A 59 26.85 -18.54 -51.29
N THR A 60 26.04 -19.06 -52.15
CA THR A 60 25.21 -20.24 -52.06
C THR A 60 26.09 -21.51 -51.96
N GLY A 61 25.72 -22.43 -51.09
CA GLY A 61 26.32 -23.77 -51.08
C GLY A 61 25.46 -24.72 -50.24
N ALA A 62 24.66 -25.53 -50.97
CA ALA A 62 23.89 -26.63 -50.41
C ALA A 62 24.81 -27.83 -50.10
N ALA A 63 24.64 -28.49 -48.99
CA ALA A 63 25.04 -29.86 -48.77
C ALA A 63 24.16 -30.57 -47.74
N THR A 64 23.82 -31.75 -48.08
CA THR A 64 22.85 -32.71 -47.59
C THR A 64 23.09 -33.27 -46.19
N VAL A 65 21.99 -33.65 -45.56
CA VAL A 65 21.73 -34.34 -44.30
C VAL A 65 22.36 -35.75 -44.25
N PRO A 66 22.70 -36.30 -43.05
CA PRO A 66 21.88 -37.43 -42.60
C PRO A 66 21.29 -37.31 -41.18
N ALA A 67 20.17 -38.02 -41.04
CA ALA A 67 19.32 -38.09 -39.87
C ALA A 67 20.02 -38.83 -38.67
N GLY A 68 19.72 -38.32 -37.48
CA GLY A 68 20.03 -39.04 -36.24
C GLY A 68 19.68 -38.24 -34.99
N THR A 69 18.69 -38.74 -34.27
CA THR A 69 18.34 -38.47 -32.84
C THR A 69 17.75 -37.09 -32.47
N ARG A 70 16.47 -37.13 -32.24
CA ARG A 70 15.67 -36.07 -31.57
C ARG A 70 16.14 -35.91 -30.12
N SER A 71 16.72 -34.77 -29.81
CA SER A 71 16.73 -34.20 -28.46
C SER A 71 15.65 -33.10 -28.41
N PRO A 72 14.93 -32.97 -27.32
CA PRO A 72 13.85 -31.97 -27.22
C PRO A 72 14.43 -30.56 -27.24
N VAL A 73 13.86 -29.73 -28.08
CA VAL A 73 14.13 -28.29 -28.12
C VAL A 73 13.79 -27.70 -26.74
N ALA A 74 14.83 -27.36 -25.99
CA ALA A 74 14.70 -26.50 -24.82
C ALA A 74 14.16 -25.15 -25.28
N THR A 75 12.94 -24.87 -24.97
CA THR A 75 12.41 -23.51 -24.98
C THR A 75 13.33 -22.69 -24.09
N ALA A 76 13.98 -21.69 -24.65
CA ALA A 76 14.72 -20.69 -23.89
C ALA A 76 13.76 -20.01 -22.93
N ALA A 77 13.65 -20.55 -21.73
CA ALA A 77 13.10 -19.85 -20.60
C ALA A 77 14.07 -18.69 -20.33
N TRP A 78 13.53 -17.51 -20.26
CA TRP A 78 14.22 -16.33 -19.75
C TRP A 78 14.76 -16.69 -18.37
N HIS A 79 16.02 -17.02 -18.26
CA HIS A 79 16.71 -17.07 -16.98
C HIS A 79 16.88 -15.61 -16.53
N ALA A 80 16.03 -15.18 -15.65
CA ALA A 80 16.48 -14.21 -14.66
C ALA A 80 17.74 -14.84 -14.04
N PRO A 81 18.86 -14.11 -13.93
CA PRO A 81 20.05 -14.64 -13.28
C PRO A 81 19.60 -15.26 -11.97
N ASP A 82 20.03 -16.48 -11.74
CA ASP A 82 19.55 -17.30 -10.64
C ASP A 82 19.84 -16.58 -9.32
N ILE A 83 18.83 -15.81 -8.84
CA ILE A 83 18.83 -15.28 -7.48
C ILE A 83 19.03 -16.43 -6.47
N ALA A 84 18.68 -17.65 -6.86
CA ALA A 84 18.90 -18.85 -6.09
C ALA A 84 20.40 -19.22 -5.89
N GLU A 85 21.27 -19.02 -6.88
CA GLU A 85 22.70 -19.31 -6.71
C GLU A 85 23.43 -18.32 -5.80
N ILE A 86 23.02 -17.04 -5.83
CA ILE A 86 23.62 -16.01 -4.95
C ILE A 86 23.03 -16.06 -3.54
N GLU A 87 21.77 -16.45 -3.40
CA GLU A 87 21.15 -16.74 -2.10
C GLU A 87 21.62 -18.08 -1.53
N SER A 88 22.07 -19.03 -2.36
CA SER A 88 22.56 -20.33 -1.89
C SER A 88 23.73 -20.20 -0.92
N ASP A 89 24.65 -19.30 -1.19
CA ASP A 89 25.83 -19.12 -0.36
C ASP A 89 25.53 -18.39 0.97
N SER A 90 24.59 -17.43 0.95
CA SER A 90 24.18 -16.75 2.18
C SER A 90 23.34 -17.65 3.09
N ASP A 91 22.54 -18.54 2.53
CA ASP A 91 21.68 -19.44 3.29
C ASP A 91 22.40 -20.70 3.76
N ALA A 92 23.39 -21.19 3.02
CA ALA A 92 24.29 -22.24 3.51
C ALA A 92 25.05 -21.75 4.74
N VAL A 93 25.44 -20.47 4.75
CA VAL A 93 26.04 -19.82 5.91
C VAL A 93 25.03 -19.59 7.04
N LEU A 94 23.75 -19.25 6.73
CA LEU A 94 22.68 -19.18 7.73
C LEU A 94 22.29 -20.55 8.28
N ALA A 95 22.28 -21.59 7.45
CA ALA A 95 22.04 -22.97 7.91
C ALA A 95 23.19 -23.51 8.76
N SER A 96 24.43 -23.06 8.54
CA SER A 96 25.57 -23.37 9.40
C SER A 96 25.68 -22.44 10.64
N GLN A 97 24.95 -21.34 10.66
CA GLN A 97 24.90 -20.44 11.81
C GLN A 97 24.28 -21.02 13.08
N PRO A 98 23.25 -21.90 13.08
CA PRO A 98 22.86 -22.58 14.31
C PRO A 98 24.05 -23.20 14.99
N ALA A 99 24.96 -23.79 14.24
CA ALA A 99 26.16 -24.37 14.82
C ALA A 99 27.13 -23.33 15.39
N ARG A 100 27.22 -22.13 14.89
CA ARG A 100 28.12 -21.07 15.35
C ARG A 100 27.52 -20.16 16.43
N LEU A 101 26.23 -19.88 16.34
CA LEU A 101 25.48 -19.36 17.49
C LEU A 101 25.37 -20.41 18.58
N ALA A 102 25.33 -21.70 18.26
CA ALA A 102 25.39 -22.77 19.23
C ALA A 102 26.77 -22.85 19.91
N LEU A 103 27.64 -22.21 19.41
CA LEU A 103 29.01 -22.14 19.98
C LEU A 103 29.33 -20.85 20.71
N THR A 104 28.94 -19.91 20.23
CA THR A 104 28.35 -18.95 21.02
C THR A 104 27.32 -19.76 21.75
N GLU A 105 26.80 -20.75 21.12
CA GLU A 105 26.39 -21.88 21.80
C GLU A 105 27.34 -22.11 22.90
N GLY A 106 27.04 -21.41 23.84
CA GLY A 106 27.62 -21.82 25.05
C GLY A 106 27.92 -23.31 25.14
N GLY A 107 27.86 -24.09 24.05
CA GLY A 107 28.23 -25.47 24.02
C GLY A 107 29.54 -25.74 24.65
N SER A 108 30.54 -25.11 24.25
CA SER A 108 31.84 -25.29 24.88
C SER A 108 32.09 -24.37 26.09
N LEU A 109 31.56 -23.16 26.08
CA LEU A 109 31.62 -22.25 27.23
C LEU A 109 30.62 -22.63 28.34
N ALA A 110 29.41 -23.08 27.98
CA ALA A 110 28.45 -23.61 28.93
C ALA A 110 28.85 -24.97 29.50
N ALA A 111 29.48 -25.85 28.68
CA ALA A 111 30.10 -27.09 29.16
C ALA A 111 31.31 -26.84 30.05
N ALA A 112 32.18 -25.88 29.71
CA ALA A 112 33.32 -25.46 30.51
C ALA A 112 32.94 -24.72 31.78
N ALA A 113 31.78 -24.03 31.79
CA ALA A 113 31.30 -23.30 32.97
C ALA A 113 30.30 -24.09 33.83
N GLY A 114 30.01 -25.36 33.53
CA GLY A 114 28.99 -26.15 34.20
C GLY A 114 27.53 -25.67 33.93
N LEU A 115 27.35 -24.84 32.92
CA LEU A 115 26.05 -24.21 32.58
C LEU A 115 25.25 -25.02 31.57
N ASN A 116 25.44 -26.35 31.56
CA ASN A 116 24.73 -27.26 30.62
C ASN A 116 23.19 -27.25 30.76
N GLU A 117 22.64 -26.56 31.74
CA GLU A 117 21.21 -26.42 31.97
C GLU A 117 20.65 -25.04 31.70
N VAL A 118 21.43 -24.11 31.16
CA VAL A 118 20.86 -22.82 30.78
C VAL A 118 19.95 -23.01 29.56
N ARG A 119 18.68 -23.26 29.83
CA ARG A 119 17.56 -23.26 28.88
C ARG A 119 17.46 -22.00 27.98
N GLY A 120 18.46 -21.14 27.99
CA GLY A 120 18.46 -19.83 27.35
C GLY A 120 19.18 -19.77 26.00
N VAL A 121 20.04 -20.72 25.64
CA VAL A 121 20.85 -20.59 24.41
C VAL A 121 20.02 -20.79 23.14
N GLU A 122 19.05 -21.70 23.15
CA GLU A 122 18.08 -21.83 22.06
C GLU A 122 17.20 -20.60 21.90
N THR A 123 17.00 -19.82 22.95
CA THR A 123 16.15 -18.63 22.95
C THR A 123 16.82 -17.41 22.30
N LEU A 124 18.15 -17.44 22.09
CA LEU A 124 18.89 -16.37 21.43
C LEU A 124 18.87 -16.47 19.90
N ARG A 125 18.17 -17.46 19.33
CA ARG A 125 18.02 -17.55 17.89
C ARG A 125 17.22 -16.38 17.35
N ILE A 126 17.82 -15.63 16.44
CA ILE A 126 17.18 -14.51 15.76
C ILE A 126 16.15 -15.00 14.75
N ALA A 127 16.37 -16.16 14.14
CA ALA A 127 15.47 -16.79 13.18
C ALA A 127 15.48 -18.32 13.34
N PRO A 128 14.36 -19.03 13.03
CA PRO A 128 14.35 -20.49 13.04
C PRO A 128 15.18 -21.05 11.87
N PRO A 129 15.49 -22.36 11.90
CA PRO A 129 16.17 -23.05 10.80
C PRO A 129 15.44 -22.87 9.47
N VAL A 130 16.19 -22.62 8.40
CA VAL A 130 15.60 -22.39 7.06
C VAL A 130 15.27 -23.72 6.38
N ARG A 131 14.02 -23.89 5.96
CA ARG A 131 13.54 -24.99 5.11
C ARG A 131 13.12 -24.43 3.77
N ARG A 132 14.02 -24.51 2.79
CA ARG A 132 13.76 -23.91 1.48
C ARG A 132 12.61 -24.56 0.74
N THR A 133 11.71 -23.75 0.24
CA THR A 133 10.61 -24.13 -0.66
C THR A 133 10.63 -23.26 -1.91
N SER A 134 10.16 -23.80 -3.03
CA SER A 134 10.10 -23.02 -4.27
C SER A 134 8.82 -22.19 -4.31
N LEU A 135 8.93 -20.96 -4.79
CA LEU A 135 7.81 -20.06 -5.07
C LEU A 135 8.01 -19.54 -6.50
N VAL A 136 7.48 -20.27 -7.49
CA VAL A 136 7.72 -19.97 -8.91
C VAL A 136 6.53 -19.21 -9.49
N PRO A 137 6.74 -17.97 -9.96
CA PRO A 137 5.67 -17.19 -10.56
C PRO A 137 5.31 -17.71 -11.95
N ARG A 138 4.00 -17.84 -12.20
CA ARG A 138 3.48 -18.21 -13.53
C ARG A 138 3.41 -16.99 -14.44
N PRO A 139 3.93 -17.05 -15.69
CA PRO A 139 3.83 -15.96 -16.65
C PRO A 139 2.37 -15.57 -16.98
N TRP A 140 2.14 -14.29 -17.23
CA TRP A 140 0.82 -13.76 -17.52
C TRP A 140 0.38 -14.05 -18.96
N SER A 141 -0.75 -14.72 -19.14
CA SER A 141 -1.44 -14.88 -20.44
C SER A 141 -2.47 -13.76 -20.62
N LEU A 142 -2.06 -12.65 -21.24
CA LEU A 142 -2.88 -11.44 -21.37
C LEU A 142 -3.61 -11.33 -22.72
N ASN A 143 -3.20 -12.06 -23.76
CA ASN A 143 -3.75 -11.93 -25.10
C ASN A 143 -5.01 -12.81 -25.29
N PRO A 144 -6.23 -12.22 -25.36
CA PRO A 144 -7.46 -12.98 -25.55
C PRO A 144 -7.58 -13.62 -26.93
N LEU A 145 -7.00 -13.01 -27.98
CA LEU A 145 -7.02 -13.55 -29.33
C LEU A 145 -6.19 -14.83 -29.44
N LYS A 146 -5.00 -14.86 -28.79
CA LYS A 146 -4.17 -16.06 -28.73
C LYS A 146 -4.88 -17.20 -28.00
N ARG A 147 -5.67 -16.89 -26.97
CA ARG A 147 -6.50 -17.87 -26.24
C ARG A 147 -7.66 -18.38 -27.10
N LEU A 148 -8.36 -17.48 -27.76
CA LEU A 148 -9.44 -17.83 -28.70
C LEU A 148 -8.90 -18.72 -29.83
N TRP A 149 -7.76 -18.36 -30.40
CA TRP A 149 -7.08 -19.17 -31.41
C TRP A 149 -6.71 -20.57 -30.89
N ARG A 150 -6.18 -20.68 -29.69
CA ARG A 150 -5.90 -21.99 -29.05
C ARG A 150 -7.20 -22.80 -28.87
N ALA A 151 -8.27 -22.16 -28.41
CA ALA A 151 -9.55 -22.82 -28.21
C ALA A 151 -10.13 -23.34 -29.55
N ILE A 152 -10.05 -22.55 -30.62
CA ILE A 152 -10.53 -22.95 -31.99
C ILE A 152 -9.66 -24.07 -32.54
N THR A 153 -8.36 -24.03 -32.38
CA THR A 153 -7.42 -25.04 -32.95
C THR A 153 -7.29 -26.28 -32.08
N GLY A 154 -8.00 -26.37 -30.94
CA GLY A 154 -7.92 -27.53 -30.03
C GLY A 154 -6.54 -27.72 -29.36
N ARG A 155 -5.64 -26.75 -29.46
CA ARG A 155 -4.32 -26.81 -28.82
C ARG A 155 -4.42 -26.72 -27.32
N LYS A 156 -3.97 -27.77 -26.64
CA LYS A 156 -3.90 -27.76 -25.15
C LYS A 156 -2.96 -26.68 -24.66
N ASP A 157 -3.30 -26.13 -23.52
CA ASP A 157 -2.40 -25.22 -22.78
C ASP A 157 -1.19 -26.04 -22.29
N PRO A 158 0.04 -25.64 -22.58
CA PRO A 158 1.24 -26.33 -22.08
C PRO A 158 1.31 -26.31 -20.53
N ASP A 159 0.65 -25.36 -19.90
CA ASP A 159 0.63 -25.20 -18.44
C ASP A 159 -0.82 -24.92 -17.99
N PRO A 160 -1.66 -25.97 -17.80
CA PRO A 160 -3.06 -25.82 -17.45
C PRO A 160 -3.22 -25.21 -16.04
N LEU A 161 -4.29 -24.43 -15.86
CA LEU A 161 -4.64 -23.88 -14.55
C LEU A 161 -5.10 -24.99 -13.61
N VAL A 162 -4.38 -25.18 -12.52
CA VAL A 162 -4.75 -26.12 -11.46
C VAL A 162 -5.79 -25.46 -10.55
N ARG A 163 -6.81 -26.22 -10.18
CA ARG A 163 -7.82 -25.88 -9.17
C ARG A 163 -7.89 -27.01 -8.17
N ASP A 164 -7.32 -26.78 -7.01
CA ASP A 164 -7.10 -27.79 -5.98
C ASP A 164 -7.87 -27.52 -4.68
N ALA A 165 -8.70 -26.47 -4.65
CA ALA A 165 -9.54 -26.17 -3.49
C ALA A 165 -10.54 -27.33 -3.21
N PRO A 166 -10.75 -27.72 -1.96
CA PRO A 166 -11.63 -28.85 -1.57
C PRO A 166 -13.09 -28.68 -2.01
N ASP A 167 -13.63 -27.45 -1.96
CA ASP A 167 -15.01 -27.14 -2.42
C ASP A 167 -15.05 -25.77 -3.10
N PRO A 168 -14.67 -25.70 -4.39
CA PRO A 168 -14.57 -24.42 -5.11
C PRO A 168 -15.93 -23.77 -5.43
N LYS A 169 -17.04 -24.46 -5.22
CA LYS A 169 -18.40 -24.03 -5.59
C LYS A 169 -19.42 -24.23 -4.47
N GLY A 170 -19.12 -23.79 -3.25
CA GLY A 170 -20.07 -23.86 -2.15
C GLY A 170 -21.43 -23.21 -2.45
N ARG A 171 -22.47 -23.56 -1.68
CA ARG A 171 -23.86 -23.05 -1.82
C ARG A 171 -23.93 -21.52 -1.88
N TRP A 172 -22.99 -20.83 -1.23
CA TRP A 172 -22.85 -19.37 -1.24
C TRP A 172 -22.56 -18.78 -2.63
N SER A 173 -21.90 -19.52 -3.53
CA SER A 173 -21.52 -19.01 -4.85
C SER A 173 -22.74 -18.69 -5.73
N GLN A 174 -23.84 -19.47 -5.63
CA GLN A 174 -25.09 -19.19 -6.33
C GLN A 174 -25.79 -17.94 -5.78
N ALA A 175 -25.80 -17.79 -4.44
CA ALA A 175 -26.33 -16.58 -3.80
C ALA A 175 -25.56 -15.34 -4.24
N GLY A 176 -24.21 -15.38 -4.22
CA GLY A 176 -23.36 -14.30 -4.69
C GLY A 176 -23.63 -13.93 -6.16
N ARG A 177 -23.77 -14.93 -7.05
CA ARG A 177 -24.08 -14.68 -8.46
C ARG A 177 -25.44 -13.98 -8.66
N ARG A 178 -26.49 -14.39 -7.95
CA ARG A 178 -27.82 -13.75 -8.02
C ARG A 178 -27.72 -12.29 -7.53
N ARG A 179 -27.07 -12.04 -6.40
CA ARG A 179 -26.90 -10.70 -5.82
C ARG A 179 -26.12 -9.77 -6.75
N ARG A 180 -25.10 -10.27 -7.43
CA ARG A 180 -24.34 -9.49 -8.43
C ARG A 180 -25.19 -9.11 -9.64
N TRP A 181 -26.02 -10.03 -10.15
CA TRP A 181 -26.95 -9.69 -11.23
C TRP A 181 -27.98 -8.66 -10.80
N THR A 182 -28.50 -8.75 -9.57
CA THR A 182 -29.40 -7.72 -9.00
C THR A 182 -28.70 -6.38 -8.90
N LEU A 183 -27.46 -6.33 -8.37
CA LEU A 183 -26.68 -5.11 -8.30
C LEU A 183 -26.47 -4.48 -9.68
N LEU A 184 -26.06 -5.27 -10.65
CA LEU A 184 -25.81 -4.82 -12.02
C LEU A 184 -27.09 -4.29 -12.68
N ALA A 185 -28.21 -5.00 -12.54
CA ALA A 185 -29.49 -4.58 -13.08
C ALA A 185 -29.97 -3.25 -12.49
N LEU A 186 -29.87 -3.07 -11.17
CA LEU A 186 -30.23 -1.83 -10.49
C LEU A 186 -29.32 -0.67 -10.92
N MET A 187 -28.00 -0.92 -11.02
CA MET A 187 -27.04 0.07 -11.49
C MET A 187 -27.32 0.51 -12.92
N ILE A 188 -27.58 -0.45 -13.84
CA ILE A 188 -27.90 -0.12 -15.25
C ILE A 188 -29.21 0.63 -15.34
N ALA A 189 -30.27 0.16 -14.68
CA ALA A 189 -31.58 0.80 -14.72
C ALA A 189 -31.52 2.25 -14.19
N GLN A 190 -30.83 2.46 -13.05
CA GLN A 190 -30.68 3.79 -12.48
C GLN A 190 -29.82 4.70 -13.36
N THR A 191 -28.74 4.18 -13.96
CA THR A 191 -27.89 4.95 -14.87
C THR A 191 -28.65 5.31 -16.15
N ALA A 192 -29.41 4.38 -16.73
CA ALA A 192 -30.22 4.64 -17.92
C ALA A 192 -31.30 5.72 -17.66
N LEU A 193 -31.95 5.64 -16.51
CA LEU A 193 -32.93 6.66 -16.10
C LEU A 193 -32.27 8.04 -15.95
N ALA A 194 -31.14 8.11 -15.24
CA ALA A 194 -30.42 9.37 -15.05
C ALA A 194 -29.86 9.92 -16.38
N THR A 195 -29.45 9.06 -17.30
CA THR A 195 -28.99 9.44 -18.64
C THR A 195 -30.11 10.04 -19.46
N HIS A 196 -31.32 9.48 -19.40
CA HIS A 196 -32.50 10.03 -20.05
C HIS A 196 -32.81 11.44 -19.53
N PHE A 197 -32.78 11.64 -18.21
CA PHE A 197 -32.95 12.98 -17.61
C PHE A 197 -31.81 13.92 -18.02
N MET A 198 -30.56 13.46 -18.01
CA MET A 198 -29.41 14.30 -18.42
C MET A 198 -29.55 14.72 -19.88
N ALA A 199 -29.95 13.82 -20.79
CA ALA A 199 -30.24 14.18 -22.17
C ALA A 199 -31.32 15.27 -22.28
N SER A 200 -32.38 15.21 -21.45
CA SER A 200 -33.45 16.23 -21.43
C SER A 200 -33.04 17.58 -20.82
N VAL A 201 -31.88 17.67 -20.16
CA VAL A 201 -31.26 18.91 -19.64
C VAL A 201 -30.41 19.60 -20.70
N LEU A 202 -29.86 18.83 -21.64
CA LEU A 202 -29.00 19.35 -22.69
C LEU A 202 -29.84 20.05 -23.78
N PRO A 203 -29.42 21.24 -24.23
CA PRO A 203 -30.22 22.06 -25.16
C PRO A 203 -30.64 21.36 -26.46
N TYR A 204 -29.83 20.49 -27.01
CA TYR A 204 -30.11 19.69 -28.21
C TYR A 204 -30.25 18.20 -27.92
N HIS A 205 -30.55 17.83 -26.68
CA HIS A 205 -30.79 16.46 -26.22
C HIS A 205 -29.66 15.46 -26.52
N GLY A 206 -28.42 15.93 -26.64
CA GLY A 206 -27.25 15.14 -26.98
C GLY A 206 -26.99 14.96 -28.48
N ALA A 207 -27.72 15.65 -29.37
CA ALA A 207 -27.50 15.59 -30.81
C ALA A 207 -26.22 16.34 -31.26
N ASP A 208 -25.77 17.35 -30.49
CA ASP A 208 -24.53 18.05 -30.76
C ASP A 208 -23.33 17.19 -30.28
N PRO A 209 -22.22 17.11 -31.02
CA PRO A 209 -21.05 16.32 -30.63
C PRO A 209 -20.47 16.67 -29.25
N LEU A 210 -20.53 17.93 -28.84
CA LEU A 210 -20.06 18.35 -27.52
C LEU A 210 -21.03 17.86 -26.43
N GLU A 211 -22.32 18.00 -26.64
CA GLU A 211 -23.36 17.47 -25.74
C GLU A 211 -23.27 15.93 -25.62
N PHE A 212 -23.08 15.23 -26.75
CA PHE A 212 -22.87 13.77 -26.74
C PHE A 212 -21.66 13.37 -25.89
N SER A 213 -20.56 14.15 -25.99
CA SER A 213 -19.36 13.89 -25.19
C SER A 213 -19.60 14.11 -23.70
N VAL A 214 -20.34 15.16 -23.33
CA VAL A 214 -20.77 15.42 -21.93
C VAL A 214 -21.67 14.28 -21.43
N LEU A 215 -22.65 13.84 -22.25
CA LEU A 215 -23.56 12.74 -21.91
C LEU A 215 -22.81 11.41 -21.71
N ALA A 216 -21.87 11.09 -22.58
CA ALA A 216 -21.05 9.88 -22.48
C ALA A 216 -20.22 9.84 -21.18
N LEU A 217 -19.58 10.96 -20.82
CA LEU A 217 -18.87 11.08 -19.54
C LEU A 217 -19.80 10.97 -18.34
N PHE A 218 -21.00 11.58 -18.44
CA PHE A 218 -22.02 11.48 -17.40
C PHE A 218 -22.41 10.02 -17.15
N VAL A 219 -22.69 9.24 -18.20
CA VAL A 219 -23.03 7.80 -18.08
C VAL A 219 -21.97 7.04 -17.31
N LEU A 220 -20.69 7.24 -17.62
CA LEU A 220 -19.58 6.56 -16.96
C LEU A 220 -19.46 6.96 -15.48
N LEU A 221 -19.52 8.25 -15.19
CA LEU A 221 -19.40 8.78 -13.84
C LEU A 221 -20.61 8.44 -12.97
N PHE A 222 -21.81 8.59 -13.51
CA PHE A 222 -23.04 8.29 -12.76
C PHE A 222 -23.16 6.78 -12.49
N GLY A 223 -22.82 5.94 -13.48
CA GLY A 223 -22.76 4.48 -13.29
C GLY A 223 -21.79 4.08 -12.19
N TRP A 224 -20.63 4.76 -12.09
CA TRP A 224 -19.66 4.56 -11.02
C TRP A 224 -20.24 4.92 -9.63
N VAL A 225 -20.91 6.07 -9.51
CA VAL A 225 -21.56 6.50 -8.26
C VAL A 225 -22.71 5.55 -7.89
N SER A 226 -23.52 5.14 -8.87
CA SER A 226 -24.62 4.19 -8.67
C SER A 226 -24.15 2.84 -8.11
N ALA A 227 -23.01 2.31 -8.57
CA ALA A 227 -22.44 1.08 -8.04
C ALA A 227 -22.11 1.18 -6.54
N GLY A 228 -21.51 2.31 -6.13
CA GLY A 228 -21.23 2.60 -4.72
C GLY A 228 -22.51 2.75 -3.89
N PHE A 229 -23.49 3.48 -4.41
CA PHE A 229 -24.78 3.67 -3.77
C PHE A 229 -25.50 2.35 -3.46
N TRP A 230 -25.69 1.49 -4.46
CA TRP A 230 -26.37 0.20 -4.25
C TRP A 230 -25.59 -0.74 -3.34
N THR A 231 -24.27 -0.71 -3.39
CA THR A 231 -23.43 -1.45 -2.43
C THR A 231 -23.71 -0.99 -1.00
N ALA A 232 -23.80 0.32 -0.76
CA ALA A 232 -24.09 0.88 0.55
C ALA A 232 -25.53 0.53 1.01
N ILE A 233 -26.53 0.62 0.12
CA ILE A 233 -27.92 0.26 0.41
C ILE A 233 -28.02 -1.22 0.84
N PHE A 234 -27.37 -2.14 0.13
CA PHE A 234 -27.36 -3.55 0.54
C PHE A 234 -26.68 -3.72 1.92
N GLY A 235 -25.58 -3.00 2.16
CA GLY A 235 -24.92 -3.03 3.46
C GLY A 235 -25.81 -2.49 4.58
N PHE A 236 -26.59 -1.44 4.34
CA PHE A 236 -27.56 -0.92 5.29
C PHE A 236 -28.55 -1.99 5.73
N PHE A 237 -29.17 -2.68 4.78
CA PHE A 237 -30.13 -3.74 5.11
C PHE A 237 -29.48 -4.92 5.83
N VAL A 238 -28.28 -5.34 5.41
CA VAL A 238 -27.54 -6.40 6.10
C VAL A 238 -27.26 -6.03 7.55
N LEU A 239 -26.82 -4.79 7.81
CA LEU A 239 -26.54 -4.33 9.17
C LEU A 239 -27.81 -4.09 9.99
N LEU A 240 -28.89 -3.62 9.37
CA LEU A 240 -30.17 -3.40 10.04
C LEU A 240 -30.74 -4.70 10.62
N VAL A 241 -30.66 -5.80 9.84
CA VAL A 241 -31.16 -7.13 10.23
C VAL A 241 -30.18 -7.86 11.17
N GLY A 242 -28.99 -7.30 11.43
CA GLY A 242 -27.99 -7.92 12.31
C GLY A 242 -27.06 -8.93 11.61
N GLY A 243 -26.84 -8.75 10.33
CA GLY A 243 -25.96 -9.58 9.49
C GLY A 243 -26.71 -10.61 8.66
N GLU A 244 -25.98 -11.44 7.95
CA GLU A 244 -26.55 -12.44 7.06
C GLU A 244 -26.07 -13.86 7.36
N ARG A 245 -26.72 -14.88 6.74
CA ARG A 245 -26.43 -16.31 6.98
C ARG A 245 -25.10 -16.80 6.40
N HIS A 246 -24.55 -16.10 5.38
CA HIS A 246 -23.30 -16.47 4.72
C HIS A 246 -22.08 -15.73 5.28
N MET A 247 -22.18 -15.17 6.49
CA MET A 247 -21.02 -14.60 7.17
C MET A 247 -20.09 -15.74 7.60
N ILE A 248 -18.82 -15.65 7.23
CA ILE A 248 -17.85 -16.69 7.54
C ILE A 248 -17.69 -16.88 9.05
N SER A 249 -17.82 -15.83 9.83
CA SER A 249 -17.80 -15.84 11.29
C SER A 249 -18.96 -16.63 11.91
N LYS A 250 -20.18 -16.57 11.33
CA LYS A 250 -21.35 -17.32 11.76
C LYS A 250 -21.32 -18.77 11.31
N MET A 251 -20.60 -19.06 10.23
CA MET A 251 -20.43 -20.43 9.74
C MET A 251 -19.30 -21.16 10.46
N ALA A 252 -18.46 -20.46 11.22
CA ALA A 252 -17.38 -21.05 12.01
C ALA A 252 -17.95 -21.78 13.23
N ALA A 253 -17.47 -22.98 13.50
CA ALA A 253 -17.79 -23.71 14.72
C ALA A 253 -17.15 -23.00 15.93
N GLY A 254 -17.96 -22.37 16.74
CA GLY A 254 -17.72 -21.80 18.08
C GLY A 254 -16.30 -21.70 18.62
N ASP A 255 -16.12 -21.96 19.91
CA ASP A 255 -14.83 -21.88 20.62
C ASP A 255 -14.02 -23.18 20.60
N ALA A 256 -14.13 -23.98 19.52
CA ALA A 256 -13.36 -25.20 19.35
C ALA A 256 -11.85 -24.93 19.52
N PRO A 257 -11.11 -25.83 20.21
CA PRO A 257 -9.68 -25.69 20.38
C PRO A 257 -8.97 -25.68 18.99
N ILE A 258 -7.94 -24.86 18.86
CA ILE A 258 -7.11 -24.83 17.65
C ILE A 258 -6.32 -26.12 17.56
N ASP A 259 -6.29 -26.75 16.37
CA ASP A 259 -5.50 -27.96 16.11
C ASP A 259 -4.04 -27.76 16.53
N ALA A 260 -3.46 -28.78 17.17
CA ALA A 260 -2.06 -28.76 17.58
C ALA A 260 -1.08 -28.52 16.43
N HIS A 261 -1.44 -28.98 15.23
CA HIS A 261 -0.63 -28.82 14.02
C HIS A 261 -0.93 -27.53 13.23
N ALA A 262 -1.89 -26.71 13.67
CA ALA A 262 -2.24 -25.43 13.02
C ALA A 262 -1.30 -24.30 13.43
N ARG A 263 0.01 -24.47 13.25
CA ARG A 263 0.97 -23.38 13.50
C ARG A 263 0.74 -22.19 12.59
N THR A 264 0.75 -21.01 13.16
CA THR A 264 0.47 -19.75 12.49
C THR A 264 1.64 -18.78 12.65
N ALA A 265 2.17 -18.25 11.54
CA ALA A 265 3.15 -17.19 11.58
C ALA A 265 2.45 -15.83 11.51
N ILE A 266 2.75 -14.95 12.46
CA ILE A 266 2.39 -13.52 12.40
C ILE A 266 3.59 -12.80 11.81
N VAL A 267 3.42 -12.22 10.61
CA VAL A 267 4.51 -11.58 9.87
C VAL A 267 4.27 -10.08 9.77
N MET A 268 5.26 -9.30 10.16
CA MET A 268 5.22 -7.84 10.16
C MET A 268 6.38 -7.30 9.32
N PRO A 269 6.16 -7.01 8.02
CA PRO A 269 7.13 -6.33 7.16
C PRO A 269 7.26 -4.87 7.59
N ILE A 270 8.50 -4.42 7.85
CA ILE A 270 8.83 -3.04 8.23
C ILE A 270 9.91 -2.46 7.31
N CYS A 271 9.93 -1.13 7.15
CA CYS A 271 10.92 -0.45 6.31
C CYS A 271 11.08 1.01 6.73
N ASN A 272 12.12 1.32 7.53
CA ASN A 272 12.40 2.66 8.08
C ASN A 272 11.18 3.27 8.81
N GLU A 273 10.48 2.46 9.58
CA GLU A 273 9.34 2.88 10.38
C GLU A 273 9.79 3.39 11.75
N ASP A 274 8.92 4.08 12.48
CA ASP A 274 9.16 4.42 13.89
C ASP A 274 9.26 3.15 14.75
N VAL A 275 10.46 2.91 15.27
CA VAL A 275 10.77 1.66 15.98
C VAL A 275 9.99 1.54 17.27
N GLY A 276 9.90 2.64 18.06
CA GLY A 276 9.19 2.65 19.33
C GLY A 276 7.71 2.27 19.13
N ARG A 277 7.07 2.89 18.15
CA ARG A 277 5.65 2.65 17.84
C ARG A 277 5.38 1.23 17.33
N VAL A 278 6.24 0.72 16.42
CA VAL A 278 6.12 -0.63 15.85
C VAL A 278 6.22 -1.69 16.93
N PHE A 279 7.26 -1.62 17.77
CA PHE A 279 7.49 -2.61 18.81
C PHE A 279 6.49 -2.50 19.98
N ALA A 280 5.98 -1.30 20.28
CA ALA A 280 4.88 -1.11 21.21
C ALA A 280 3.60 -1.82 20.76
N GLY A 281 3.21 -1.66 19.48
CA GLY A 281 2.05 -2.33 18.90
C GLY A 281 2.21 -3.86 18.85
N LEU A 282 3.40 -4.33 18.50
CA LEU A 282 3.74 -5.75 18.49
C LEU A 282 3.68 -6.36 19.91
N ARG A 283 4.23 -5.66 20.92
CA ARG A 283 4.14 -6.05 22.32
C ARG A 283 2.71 -6.16 22.80
N ALA A 284 1.89 -5.14 22.55
CA ALA A 284 0.48 -5.15 22.92
C ALA A 284 -0.29 -6.32 22.27
N THR A 285 -0.01 -6.62 21.01
CA THR A 285 -0.57 -7.77 20.29
C THR A 285 -0.11 -9.11 20.90
N TYR A 286 1.18 -9.26 21.18
CA TYR A 286 1.74 -10.46 21.80
C TYR A 286 1.14 -10.72 23.19
N GLU A 287 1.12 -9.72 24.05
CA GLU A 287 0.56 -9.83 25.42
C GLU A 287 -0.96 -10.09 25.41
N SER A 288 -1.69 -9.56 24.39
CA SER A 288 -3.10 -9.87 24.21
C SER A 288 -3.29 -11.33 23.82
N LEU A 289 -2.47 -11.84 22.89
CA LEU A 289 -2.50 -13.23 22.47
C LEU A 289 -2.09 -14.20 23.60
N ALA A 290 -1.11 -13.84 24.41
CA ALA A 290 -0.66 -14.64 25.55
C ALA A 290 -1.77 -14.92 26.58
N LYS A 291 -2.82 -14.11 26.61
CA LYS A 291 -3.99 -14.30 27.49
C LYS A 291 -5.05 -15.25 26.95
N THR A 292 -4.87 -15.78 25.74
CA THR A 292 -5.86 -16.63 25.04
C THR A 292 -5.56 -18.12 25.12
N ASP A 293 -4.59 -18.55 25.91
CA ASP A 293 -4.11 -19.94 26.01
C ASP A 293 -3.71 -20.58 24.65
N SER A 294 -3.53 -19.76 23.63
CA SER A 294 -3.23 -20.21 22.27
C SER A 294 -1.85 -19.76 21.76
N LEU A 295 -1.08 -19.06 22.60
CA LEU A 295 0.21 -18.48 22.20
C LEU A 295 1.17 -19.52 21.60
N GLU A 296 1.16 -20.74 22.09
CA GLU A 296 2.01 -21.84 21.61
C GLU A 296 1.82 -22.16 20.13
N ARG A 297 0.69 -21.78 19.53
CA ARG A 297 0.38 -22.00 18.10
C ARG A 297 0.88 -20.88 17.20
N PHE A 298 1.46 -19.82 17.77
CA PHE A 298 1.85 -18.62 17.03
C PHE A 298 3.34 -18.30 17.21
N ASP A 299 3.97 -17.94 16.10
CA ASP A 299 5.31 -17.35 16.07
C ASP A 299 5.26 -16.00 15.38
N PHE A 300 6.09 -15.07 15.82
CA PHE A 300 6.13 -13.71 15.31
C PHE A 300 7.40 -13.48 14.50
N PHE A 301 7.26 -12.87 13.34
CA PHE A 301 8.36 -12.55 12.45
C PHE A 301 8.38 -11.06 12.11
N ILE A 302 9.42 -10.37 12.53
CA ILE A 302 9.70 -9.00 12.15
C ILE A 302 10.60 -9.05 10.91
N LEU A 303 10.04 -8.67 9.76
CA LEU A 303 10.68 -8.79 8.46
C LEU A 303 11.15 -7.42 7.99
N SER A 304 12.38 -7.04 8.34
CA SER A 304 12.92 -5.72 8.05
C SER A 304 13.48 -5.61 6.63
N ASP A 305 13.07 -4.54 5.96
CA ASP A 305 13.63 -4.01 4.71
C ASP A 305 14.27 -2.63 4.94
N SER A 306 14.56 -2.26 6.19
CA SER A 306 15.15 -0.97 6.53
C SER A 306 16.57 -0.82 5.98
N ASN A 307 16.90 0.40 5.57
CA ASN A 307 18.20 0.78 5.04
C ASN A 307 18.80 2.05 5.67
N GLU A 308 18.05 2.71 6.54
CA GLU A 308 18.62 3.75 7.40
C GLU A 308 19.39 3.10 8.54
N ALA A 309 20.66 3.49 8.69
CA ALA A 309 21.56 2.81 9.60
C ALA A 309 21.07 2.86 11.06
N ASP A 310 20.58 4.02 11.49
CA ASP A 310 20.07 4.19 12.86
C ASP A 310 18.80 3.35 13.08
N ASN A 311 17.88 3.27 12.10
CA ASN A 311 16.72 2.40 12.19
C ASN A 311 17.10 0.92 12.26
N CYS A 312 18.12 0.50 11.48
CA CYS A 312 18.57 -0.90 11.49
C CYS A 312 19.12 -1.32 12.85
N THR A 313 19.85 -0.44 13.53
CA THR A 313 20.40 -0.71 14.87
C THR A 313 19.30 -0.67 15.93
N ALA A 314 18.44 0.33 15.86
CA ALA A 314 17.31 0.50 16.76
C ALA A 314 16.33 -0.69 16.71
N GLU A 315 16.06 -1.24 15.52
CA GLU A 315 15.19 -2.41 15.35
C GLU A 315 15.74 -3.66 16.05
N VAL A 316 17.04 -3.91 15.97
CA VAL A 316 17.69 -5.07 16.61
C VAL A 316 17.65 -4.92 18.13
N ASP A 317 17.95 -3.72 18.65
CA ASP A 317 17.89 -3.41 20.07
C ASP A 317 16.45 -3.56 20.61
N ALA A 318 15.47 -2.97 19.92
CA ALA A 318 14.06 -3.06 20.29
C ALA A 318 13.55 -4.51 20.26
N TRP A 319 13.99 -5.32 19.28
CA TRP A 319 13.67 -6.75 19.23
C TRP A 319 14.20 -7.49 20.47
N GLN A 320 15.44 -7.24 20.86
CA GLN A 320 16.02 -7.88 22.02
C GLN A 320 15.32 -7.44 23.32
N ALA A 321 15.05 -6.14 23.45
CA ALA A 321 14.31 -5.59 24.59
C ALA A 321 12.93 -6.23 24.72
N LEU A 322 12.17 -6.26 23.61
CA LEU A 322 10.86 -6.91 23.56
C LEU A 322 10.93 -8.37 24.00
N CYS A 323 11.87 -9.14 23.43
CA CYS A 323 12.01 -10.55 23.78
C CYS A 323 12.32 -10.79 25.26
N ARG A 324 13.13 -9.90 25.89
CA ARG A 324 13.41 -9.96 27.33
C ARG A 324 12.17 -9.65 28.17
N GLU A 325 11.42 -8.62 27.80
CA GLU A 325 10.26 -8.15 28.56
C GLU A 325 9.09 -9.15 28.56
N VAL A 326 8.85 -9.80 27.40
CA VAL A 326 7.70 -10.72 27.26
C VAL A 326 8.09 -12.20 27.30
N GLY A 327 9.37 -12.54 27.54
CA GLY A 327 9.85 -13.93 27.45
C GLY A 327 9.72 -14.50 26.04
N GLY A 328 9.91 -13.65 25.01
CA GLY A 328 9.59 -13.97 23.61
C GLY A 328 10.71 -14.63 22.82
N PHE A 329 11.87 -14.93 23.42
CA PHE A 329 12.95 -15.64 22.75
C PHE A 329 12.50 -17.02 22.25
N GLY A 330 12.89 -17.39 21.02
CA GLY A 330 12.46 -18.63 20.40
C GLY A 330 11.03 -18.59 19.79
N ARG A 331 10.33 -17.46 19.93
CA ARG A 331 8.99 -17.23 19.40
C ARG A 331 8.84 -15.93 18.62
N ILE A 332 9.59 -14.88 18.99
CA ILE A 332 9.67 -13.62 18.26
C ILE A 332 11.00 -13.59 17.53
N PHE A 333 10.94 -13.60 16.21
CA PHE A 333 12.10 -13.67 15.33
C PHE A 333 12.27 -12.34 14.57
N TYR A 334 13.52 -11.96 14.33
CA TYR A 334 13.88 -10.78 13.55
C TYR A 334 14.74 -11.19 12.35
N ARG A 335 14.41 -10.69 11.16
CA ARG A 335 15.23 -10.88 9.98
C ARG A 335 15.28 -9.60 9.15
N ARG A 336 16.48 -9.12 8.86
CA ARG A 336 16.75 -8.02 7.95
C ARG A 336 17.26 -8.55 6.61
N ARG A 337 16.62 -8.11 5.52
CA ARG A 337 16.98 -8.47 4.16
C ARG A 337 18.05 -7.52 3.61
N GLN A 338 19.13 -8.05 3.05
CA GLN A 338 20.19 -7.24 2.43
C GLN A 338 19.75 -6.73 1.05
N ARG A 339 19.05 -7.54 0.25
CA ARG A 339 18.52 -7.16 -1.06
C ARG A 339 17.00 -7.00 -1.01
N ARG A 340 16.53 -5.79 -1.28
CA ARG A 340 15.11 -5.41 -1.18
C ARG A 340 14.38 -5.55 -2.52
N VAL A 341 14.40 -6.75 -3.12
CA VAL A 341 13.71 -7.04 -4.38
C VAL A 341 12.20 -7.11 -4.12
N LYS A 342 11.37 -6.53 -5.01
CA LYS A 342 9.91 -6.53 -4.96
C LYS A 342 9.28 -5.94 -3.68
N ARG A 343 10.03 -5.19 -2.87
CA ARG A 343 9.52 -4.49 -1.67
C ARG A 343 8.75 -5.43 -0.72
N LYS A 344 7.56 -5.03 -0.22
CA LYS A 344 6.73 -5.82 0.72
C LYS A 344 6.38 -7.20 0.18
N SER A 345 5.93 -7.32 -1.07
CA SER A 345 5.61 -8.64 -1.65
C SER A 345 6.82 -9.56 -1.71
N GLY A 346 7.99 -9.03 -2.13
CA GLY A 346 9.23 -9.82 -2.12
C GLY A 346 9.73 -10.15 -0.71
N ASN A 347 9.40 -9.33 0.29
CA ASN A 347 9.71 -9.60 1.69
C ASN A 347 8.86 -10.78 2.23
N LEU A 348 7.58 -10.82 1.86
CA LEU A 348 6.70 -11.96 2.15
C LEU A 348 7.08 -13.21 1.34
N ASP A 349 7.44 -13.05 0.05
CA ASP A 349 7.94 -14.16 -0.79
C ASP A 349 9.18 -14.82 -0.16
N ASP A 350 10.12 -14.02 0.35
CA ASP A 350 11.33 -14.50 1.01
C ASP A 350 10.99 -15.23 2.33
N PHE A 351 10.05 -14.73 3.12
CA PHE A 351 9.54 -15.45 4.30
C PHE A 351 8.94 -16.81 3.90
N CYS A 352 8.07 -16.83 2.89
CA CYS A 352 7.43 -18.07 2.42
C CYS A 352 8.47 -19.10 1.96
N ARG A 353 9.50 -18.67 1.22
CA ARG A 353 10.57 -19.56 0.76
C ARG A 353 11.41 -20.14 1.90
N ARG A 354 11.65 -19.39 2.96
CA ARG A 354 12.50 -19.80 4.08
C ARG A 354 11.78 -20.65 5.10
N TRP A 355 10.57 -20.28 5.45
CA TRP A 355 9.84 -20.83 6.62
C TRP A 355 8.40 -21.21 6.33
N GLY A 356 7.85 -20.85 5.17
CA GLY A 356 6.44 -21.04 4.86
C GLY A 356 5.96 -22.49 4.98
N SER A 357 6.82 -23.48 4.74
CA SER A 357 6.48 -24.90 4.88
C SER A 357 6.24 -25.35 6.34
N ASP A 358 6.74 -24.59 7.32
CA ASP A 358 6.64 -24.95 8.73
C ASP A 358 5.32 -24.46 9.35
N TYR A 359 4.57 -23.63 8.61
CA TYR A 359 3.34 -23.02 9.08
C TYR A 359 2.16 -23.36 8.18
N ARG A 360 1.01 -23.59 8.82
CA ARG A 360 -0.26 -23.81 8.10
C ARG A 360 -0.87 -22.49 7.64
N TYR A 361 -0.73 -21.45 8.47
CA TYR A 361 -1.28 -20.12 8.23
C TYR A 361 -0.24 -19.02 8.41
N MET A 362 -0.49 -17.91 7.75
CA MET A 362 0.23 -16.65 7.92
C MET A 362 -0.78 -15.54 8.18
N ILE A 363 -0.54 -14.71 9.21
CA ILE A 363 -1.26 -13.46 9.43
C ILE A 363 -0.30 -12.31 9.12
N VAL A 364 -0.68 -11.48 8.16
CA VAL A 364 0.14 -10.33 7.74
C VAL A 364 -0.31 -9.08 8.49
N LEU A 365 0.63 -8.40 9.14
CA LEU A 365 0.43 -7.12 9.80
C LEU A 365 1.22 -6.04 9.05
N ASP A 366 0.72 -4.81 9.05
CA ASP A 366 1.54 -3.64 8.72
C ASP A 366 2.21 -3.08 9.99
N ALA A 367 3.16 -2.20 9.83
CA ALA A 367 3.92 -1.60 10.93
C ALA A 367 3.05 -0.82 11.94
N ASP A 368 1.86 -0.38 11.51
CA ASP A 368 0.87 0.34 12.31
C ASP A 368 -0.32 -0.54 12.73
N SER A 369 -0.31 -1.82 12.36
CA SER A 369 -1.36 -2.76 12.72
C SER A 369 -1.26 -3.18 14.19
N VAL A 370 -2.42 -3.20 14.86
CA VAL A 370 -2.58 -3.76 16.20
C VAL A 370 -3.78 -4.70 16.18
N MET A 371 -3.56 -5.96 16.62
CA MET A 371 -4.65 -6.95 16.65
C MET A 371 -4.78 -7.56 18.05
N SER A 372 -6.04 -7.79 18.47
CA SER A 372 -6.29 -8.49 19.72
C SER A 372 -6.04 -9.99 19.58
N GLY A 373 -5.61 -10.63 20.67
CA GLY A 373 -5.42 -12.08 20.72
C GLY A 373 -6.69 -12.87 20.39
N GLU A 374 -7.86 -12.37 20.81
CA GLU A 374 -9.15 -12.95 20.44
C GLU A 374 -9.43 -12.88 18.93
N CYS A 375 -9.08 -11.77 18.29
CA CYS A 375 -9.23 -11.62 16.84
C CYS A 375 -8.33 -12.64 16.12
N LEU A 376 -7.07 -12.76 16.53
CA LEU A 376 -6.10 -13.70 15.95
C LEU A 376 -6.55 -15.14 16.10
N THR A 377 -6.99 -15.56 17.28
CA THR A 377 -7.48 -16.92 17.52
C THR A 377 -8.76 -17.24 16.76
N LYS A 378 -9.71 -16.28 16.68
CA LYS A 378 -10.93 -16.45 15.89
C LYS A 378 -10.63 -16.59 14.39
N LEU A 379 -9.66 -15.86 13.86
CA LEU A 379 -9.23 -16.02 12.46
C LEU A 379 -8.73 -17.43 12.18
N VAL A 380 -7.91 -18.00 13.07
CA VAL A 380 -7.43 -19.38 12.91
C VAL A 380 -8.60 -20.38 13.00
N ARG A 381 -9.50 -20.23 13.97
CA ARG A 381 -10.69 -21.09 14.10
C ARG A 381 -11.60 -21.03 12.86
N MET A 382 -11.77 -19.84 12.27
CA MET A 382 -12.51 -19.70 11.02
C MET A 382 -11.82 -20.43 9.86
N MET A 383 -10.49 -20.38 9.76
CA MET A 383 -9.73 -21.12 8.75
C MET A 383 -9.83 -22.65 8.94
N GLU A 384 -9.79 -23.14 10.19
CA GLU A 384 -9.96 -24.56 10.49
C GLU A 384 -11.37 -25.04 10.16
N SER A 385 -12.40 -24.26 10.47
CA SER A 385 -13.80 -24.58 10.19
C SER A 385 -14.13 -24.52 8.68
N HIS A 386 -13.33 -23.86 7.88
CA HIS A 386 -13.54 -23.67 6.44
C HIS A 386 -12.35 -24.14 5.62
N PRO A 387 -12.20 -25.44 5.36
CA PRO A 387 -11.06 -25.99 4.62
C PRO A 387 -10.87 -25.40 3.23
N SER A 388 -11.95 -24.90 2.59
CA SER A 388 -11.91 -24.25 1.27
C SER A 388 -11.55 -22.75 1.31
N ALA A 389 -11.42 -22.16 2.50
CA ALA A 389 -10.97 -20.79 2.65
C ALA A 389 -9.45 -20.70 2.48
N GLY A 390 -9.02 -19.89 1.52
CA GLY A 390 -7.60 -19.59 1.29
C GLY A 390 -7.16 -18.31 1.98
N LEU A 391 -8.08 -17.33 2.12
CA LEU A 391 -7.80 -16.05 2.74
C LEU A 391 -9.03 -15.48 3.44
N ILE A 392 -8.84 -14.94 4.65
CA ILE A 392 -9.87 -14.21 5.38
C ILE A 392 -9.30 -12.85 5.80
N GLN A 393 -9.88 -11.79 5.25
CA GLN A 393 -9.56 -10.39 5.55
C GLN A 393 -10.45 -9.90 6.69
N THR A 394 -9.87 -9.23 7.70
CA THR A 394 -10.66 -8.45 8.67
C THR A 394 -11.03 -7.06 8.08
N ALA A 395 -11.86 -6.31 8.76
CA ALA A 395 -12.08 -4.90 8.46
C ALA A 395 -11.38 -4.05 9.53
N PRO A 396 -10.12 -3.63 9.31
CA PRO A 396 -9.38 -2.85 10.30
C PRO A 396 -10.09 -1.54 10.61
N LEU A 397 -10.07 -1.14 11.86
CA LEU A 397 -10.64 0.11 12.35
C LEU A 397 -9.54 1.13 12.56
N ALA A 398 -9.68 2.28 11.93
CA ALA A 398 -8.72 3.37 12.04
C ALA A 398 -8.84 4.08 13.40
N ALA A 399 -7.72 4.21 14.14
CA ALA A 399 -7.66 4.85 15.45
C ALA A 399 -6.26 5.43 15.74
N GLY A 400 -6.13 6.21 16.80
CA GLY A 400 -4.84 6.62 17.37
C GLY A 400 -4.29 7.97 16.87
N ARG A 401 -4.96 8.67 15.95
CA ARG A 401 -4.48 9.96 15.41
C ARG A 401 -5.28 11.15 15.91
N GLU A 402 -4.61 12.28 16.14
CA GLU A 402 -5.21 13.45 16.79
C GLU A 402 -5.36 14.70 15.90
N THR A 403 -4.75 14.73 14.70
CA THR A 403 -4.98 15.86 13.77
C THR A 403 -6.44 15.92 13.37
N PHE A 404 -6.97 17.12 13.05
CA PHE A 404 -8.37 17.24 12.61
C PHE A 404 -8.64 16.39 11.38
N TYR A 405 -7.73 16.36 10.41
CA TYR A 405 -7.84 15.55 9.21
C TYR A 405 -7.97 14.06 9.52
N ALA A 406 -7.05 13.53 10.31
CA ALA A 406 -7.07 12.11 10.66
C ALA A 406 -8.30 11.73 11.46
N ARG A 407 -8.72 12.58 12.42
CA ARG A 407 -9.97 12.38 13.20
C ARG A 407 -11.20 12.32 12.31
N LEU A 408 -11.28 13.21 11.32
CA LEU A 408 -12.35 13.21 10.34
C LEU A 408 -12.37 11.90 9.52
N GLN A 409 -11.20 11.43 9.08
CA GLN A 409 -11.09 10.16 8.36
C GLN A 409 -11.41 8.95 9.25
N GLN A 410 -10.92 8.93 10.49
CA GLN A 410 -11.25 7.89 11.48
C GLN A 410 -12.76 7.83 11.74
N PHE A 411 -13.40 8.98 11.95
CA PHE A 411 -14.84 9.07 12.11
C PHE A 411 -15.59 8.57 10.86
N ALA A 412 -15.22 9.04 9.67
CA ALA A 412 -15.81 8.61 8.41
C ALA A 412 -15.67 7.09 8.21
N GLY A 413 -14.45 6.55 8.41
CA GLY A 413 -14.17 5.11 8.34
C GLY A 413 -15.00 4.30 9.34
N ARG A 414 -15.18 4.82 10.56
CA ARG A 414 -15.91 4.13 11.64
C ARG A 414 -17.43 4.19 11.49
N VAL A 415 -17.94 5.28 10.93
CA VAL A 415 -19.39 5.50 10.74
C VAL A 415 -19.87 4.86 9.44
N TYR A 416 -19.18 5.12 8.32
CA TYR A 416 -19.62 4.69 6.99
C TYR A 416 -18.99 3.39 6.53
N GLY A 417 -17.77 3.10 6.99
CA GLY A 417 -17.01 1.90 6.61
C GLY A 417 -17.78 0.59 6.80
N PRO A 418 -18.41 0.33 7.95
CA PRO A 418 -19.19 -0.89 8.17
C PRO A 418 -20.32 -1.09 7.15
N LEU A 419 -20.96 0.00 6.68
CA LEU A 419 -22.00 -0.06 5.66
C LEU A 419 -21.46 -0.58 4.33
N PHE A 420 -20.34 -0.01 3.88
CA PHE A 420 -19.71 -0.41 2.62
C PHE A 420 -19.08 -1.81 2.69
N THR A 421 -18.43 -2.17 3.80
CA THR A 421 -17.84 -3.51 3.95
C THR A 421 -18.88 -4.60 4.03
N ALA A 422 -19.99 -4.37 4.74
CA ALA A 422 -21.12 -5.31 4.76
C ALA A 422 -21.76 -5.45 3.37
N GLY A 423 -21.88 -4.35 2.62
CA GLY A 423 -22.38 -4.35 1.25
C GLY A 423 -21.44 -5.07 0.29
N LEU A 424 -20.14 -4.86 0.39
CA LEU A 424 -19.13 -5.60 -0.38
C LEU A 424 -19.22 -7.10 -0.07
N HIS A 425 -19.24 -7.46 1.21
CA HIS A 425 -19.42 -8.86 1.61
C HIS A 425 -20.71 -9.46 1.03
N TYR A 426 -21.82 -8.71 1.03
CA TYR A 426 -23.12 -9.21 0.57
C TYR A 426 -23.08 -9.74 -0.85
N TRP A 427 -22.42 -9.06 -1.80
CA TRP A 427 -22.40 -9.49 -3.19
C TRP A 427 -21.11 -10.22 -3.60
N GLN A 428 -20.01 -10.12 -2.82
CA GLN A 428 -18.76 -10.82 -3.09
C GLN A 428 -18.71 -12.19 -2.42
N LEU A 429 -19.11 -12.31 -1.15
CA LEU A 429 -18.99 -13.53 -0.36
C LEU A 429 -17.57 -14.12 -0.39
N GLY A 430 -17.40 -15.41 -0.71
CA GLY A 430 -16.11 -16.08 -0.85
C GLY A 430 -15.31 -15.69 -2.11
N GLU A 431 -15.64 -14.58 -2.74
CA GLU A 431 -14.96 -14.00 -3.92
C GLU A 431 -14.50 -12.56 -3.64
N SER A 432 -14.24 -12.25 -2.38
CA SER A 432 -13.77 -10.95 -1.90
C SER A 432 -12.32 -10.68 -2.29
N HIS A 433 -11.80 -9.57 -1.87
CA HIS A 433 -10.43 -9.14 -2.14
C HIS A 433 -9.62 -9.02 -0.85
N TYR A 434 -8.33 -8.81 -0.97
CA TYR A 434 -7.37 -8.67 0.10
C TYR A 434 -6.82 -7.23 0.12
N TRP A 435 -6.63 -6.66 1.31
CA TRP A 435 -6.14 -5.28 1.48
C TRP A 435 -4.66 -5.19 1.87
N GLY A 436 -3.99 -6.33 1.95
CA GLY A 436 -2.55 -6.39 2.14
C GLY A 436 -2.09 -6.57 3.58
N HIS A 437 -2.96 -6.41 4.57
CA HIS A 437 -2.65 -6.59 6.00
C HIS A 437 -3.89 -6.97 6.83
N ASN A 438 -3.69 -7.31 8.09
CA ASN A 438 -4.73 -7.73 9.05
C ASN A 438 -5.62 -8.86 8.49
N ALA A 439 -4.99 -9.84 7.86
CA ALA A 439 -5.65 -10.96 7.23
C ALA A 439 -4.90 -12.25 7.49
N ILE A 440 -5.63 -13.36 7.56
CA ILE A 440 -5.06 -14.70 7.63
C ILE A 440 -5.07 -15.36 6.26
N ILE A 441 -3.98 -16.02 5.92
CA ILE A 441 -3.71 -16.65 4.63
C ILE A 441 -3.31 -18.10 4.87
N ARG A 442 -3.89 -19.03 4.13
CA ARG A 442 -3.45 -20.43 4.10
C ARG A 442 -2.19 -20.54 3.25
N LEU A 443 -1.05 -20.91 3.86
CA LEU A 443 0.25 -20.81 3.24
C LEU A 443 0.44 -21.76 2.07
N LYS A 444 0.05 -23.02 2.19
CA LYS A 444 0.25 -24.00 1.10
C LYS A 444 -0.32 -23.50 -0.24
N PRO A 445 -1.63 -23.19 -0.39
CA PRO A 445 -2.15 -22.69 -1.67
C PRO A 445 -1.60 -21.29 -2.03
N PHE A 446 -1.23 -20.48 -1.06
CA PHE A 446 -0.60 -19.19 -1.35
C PHE A 446 0.75 -19.38 -2.05
N MET A 447 1.59 -20.25 -1.54
CA MET A 447 2.91 -20.55 -2.11
C MET A 447 2.81 -21.23 -3.49
N GLU A 448 1.82 -22.11 -3.68
CA GLU A 448 1.62 -22.85 -4.94
C GLU A 448 1.04 -21.97 -6.07
N HIS A 449 0.19 -20.97 -5.74
CA HIS A 449 -0.61 -20.26 -6.74
C HIS A 449 -0.44 -18.74 -6.78
N CYS A 450 0.06 -18.10 -5.71
CA CYS A 450 0.03 -16.64 -5.58
C CYS A 450 1.36 -15.95 -5.88
N ALA A 451 2.38 -16.66 -6.31
CA ALA A 451 3.64 -16.06 -6.75
C ALA A 451 3.42 -15.07 -7.90
N LEU A 452 4.00 -13.88 -7.79
CA LEU A 452 3.76 -12.77 -8.71
C LEU A 452 4.84 -12.67 -9.80
N ALA A 453 4.44 -12.94 -11.05
CA ALA A 453 5.27 -12.61 -12.20
C ALA A 453 5.23 -11.09 -12.49
N PRO A 454 6.32 -10.50 -12.99
CA PRO A 454 6.29 -9.12 -13.46
C PRO A 454 5.33 -8.96 -14.64
N LEU A 455 4.71 -7.80 -14.77
CA LEU A 455 3.88 -7.48 -15.93
C LEU A 455 4.75 -7.29 -17.17
N PRO A 456 4.42 -7.94 -18.30
CA PRO A 456 5.21 -7.87 -19.51
C PRO A 456 5.14 -6.49 -20.16
N GLY A 457 6.18 -6.11 -20.91
CA GLY A 457 6.26 -4.88 -21.68
C GLY A 457 7.27 -3.88 -21.11
N LYS A 458 7.47 -2.78 -21.88
CA LYS A 458 8.32 -1.65 -21.51
C LYS A 458 7.41 -0.47 -21.19
N GLY A 459 7.65 0.25 -20.09
CA GLY A 459 6.90 1.45 -19.70
C GLY A 459 6.37 1.41 -18.27
N ALA A 460 5.73 2.50 -17.85
CA ALA A 460 5.35 2.82 -16.47
C ALA A 460 4.38 1.81 -15.82
N LEU A 461 3.57 1.12 -16.61
CA LEU A 461 2.61 0.16 -16.13
C LEU A 461 3.09 -1.31 -16.30
N SER A 462 4.41 -1.51 -16.44
CA SER A 462 5.07 -2.82 -16.61
C SER A 462 6.03 -3.08 -15.45
N GLY A 463 6.54 -4.31 -15.35
CA GLY A 463 7.48 -4.70 -14.29
C GLY A 463 6.82 -5.25 -13.04
N ALA A 464 7.46 -5.12 -11.88
CA ALA A 464 6.96 -5.65 -10.62
C ALA A 464 5.60 -5.02 -10.23
N ILE A 465 4.66 -5.86 -9.79
CA ILE A 465 3.31 -5.43 -9.39
C ILE A 465 3.41 -4.67 -8.07
N LEU A 466 2.87 -3.44 -8.04
CA LEU A 466 2.94 -2.55 -6.86
C LEU A 466 1.82 -2.81 -5.85
N SER A 467 0.58 -2.99 -6.30
CA SER A 467 -0.56 -3.41 -5.44
C SER A 467 -0.77 -4.91 -5.60
N HIS A 468 0.06 -5.67 -4.91
CA HIS A 468 0.12 -7.13 -5.02
C HIS A 468 -1.08 -7.84 -4.40
N ASP A 469 -1.64 -7.29 -3.35
CA ASP A 469 -2.71 -7.77 -2.51
C ASP A 469 -3.97 -8.17 -3.30
N PHE A 470 -4.51 -7.26 -4.13
CA PHE A 470 -5.65 -7.56 -5.01
C PHE A 470 -5.35 -8.69 -6.00
N VAL A 471 -4.11 -8.78 -6.45
CA VAL A 471 -3.68 -9.80 -7.41
C VAL A 471 -3.52 -11.16 -6.72
N GLU A 472 -2.96 -11.22 -5.52
CA GLU A 472 -2.85 -12.42 -4.70
C GLU A 472 -4.22 -13.02 -4.40
N ALA A 473 -5.20 -12.18 -4.00
CA ALA A 473 -6.60 -12.60 -3.82
C ALA A 473 -7.20 -13.18 -5.11
N ALA A 474 -6.94 -12.52 -6.25
CA ALA A 474 -7.43 -12.98 -7.55
C ALA A 474 -6.79 -14.31 -7.98
N LEU A 475 -5.51 -14.53 -7.68
CA LEU A 475 -4.79 -15.77 -7.94
C LEU A 475 -5.28 -16.90 -7.02
N MET A 476 -5.48 -16.61 -5.75
CA MET A 476 -6.05 -17.54 -4.78
C MET A 476 -7.43 -18.03 -5.27
N ARG A 477 -8.30 -17.11 -5.69
CA ARG A 477 -9.61 -17.45 -6.25
C ARG A 477 -9.51 -18.16 -7.61
N ARG A 478 -8.53 -17.86 -8.43
CA ARG A 478 -8.24 -18.55 -9.69
C ARG A 478 -7.98 -20.04 -9.47
N ALA A 479 -7.26 -20.37 -8.41
CA ALA A 479 -6.99 -21.74 -7.95
C ALA A 479 -8.23 -22.43 -7.28
N GLY A 480 -9.33 -21.69 -7.11
CA GLY A 480 -10.59 -22.23 -6.55
C GLY A 480 -10.81 -21.91 -5.08
N TRP A 481 -9.81 -21.43 -4.36
CA TRP A 481 -9.88 -21.12 -2.95
C TRP A 481 -10.77 -19.90 -2.65
N GLY A 482 -11.52 -19.94 -1.55
CA GLY A 482 -12.37 -18.83 -1.12
C GLY A 482 -11.56 -17.69 -0.52
N VAL A 483 -11.94 -16.45 -0.87
CA VAL A 483 -11.40 -15.22 -0.29
C VAL A 483 -12.55 -14.48 0.38
N TRP A 484 -12.49 -14.28 1.68
CA TRP A 484 -13.58 -13.77 2.49
C TRP A 484 -13.23 -12.46 3.20
N ILE A 485 -14.24 -11.67 3.53
CA ILE A 485 -14.13 -10.53 4.46
C ILE A 485 -14.94 -10.85 5.71
N ALA A 486 -14.27 -10.89 6.87
CA ALA A 486 -14.88 -10.99 8.19
C ALA A 486 -15.06 -9.57 8.74
N TYR A 487 -16.06 -8.85 8.21
CA TYR A 487 -16.30 -7.43 8.53
C TYR A 487 -16.87 -7.21 9.94
N ASP A 488 -17.38 -8.24 10.56
CA ASP A 488 -17.98 -8.24 11.90
C ASP A 488 -17.00 -8.62 13.02
N LEU A 489 -15.76 -8.99 12.67
CA LEU A 489 -14.75 -9.40 13.63
C LEU A 489 -14.06 -8.17 14.26
N PRO A 490 -14.25 -7.94 15.59
CA PRO A 490 -13.60 -6.84 16.28
C PRO A 490 -12.13 -7.15 16.59
N GLY A 491 -11.37 -6.15 17.04
CA GLY A 491 -10.01 -6.33 17.54
C GLY A 491 -8.94 -6.24 16.45
N SER A 492 -9.22 -5.56 15.34
CA SER A 492 -8.27 -5.28 14.27
C SER A 492 -8.20 -3.78 14.05
N TYR A 493 -7.03 -3.18 14.20
CA TYR A 493 -6.81 -1.73 14.18
C TYR A 493 -5.67 -1.35 13.27
N GLU A 494 -5.74 -0.13 12.71
CA GLU A 494 -4.72 0.51 11.88
C GLU A 494 -4.67 2.01 12.13
N GLU A 495 -3.66 2.70 11.61
CA GLU A 495 -3.56 4.16 11.67
C GLU A 495 -3.81 4.81 10.31
N MET A 496 -4.40 6.02 10.33
CA MET A 496 -4.63 6.82 9.12
C MET A 496 -3.49 7.84 8.92
N PRO A 497 -3.25 8.31 7.68
CA PRO A 497 -2.36 9.44 7.45
C PRO A 497 -2.76 10.66 8.26
N PRO A 498 -1.79 11.39 8.85
CA PRO A 498 -2.08 12.51 9.72
C PRO A 498 -2.63 13.74 8.98
N ASN A 499 -2.35 13.89 7.71
CA ASN A 499 -2.73 15.05 6.91
C ASN A 499 -3.02 14.69 5.44
N LEU A 500 -3.62 15.63 4.70
CA LEU A 500 -4.00 15.45 3.30
C LEU A 500 -2.78 15.16 2.39
N LEU A 501 -1.64 15.82 2.61
CA LEU A 501 -0.48 15.65 1.74
C LEU A 501 0.14 14.27 1.86
N ASP A 502 0.15 13.68 3.05
CA ASP A 502 0.65 12.32 3.27
C ASP A 502 -0.32 11.27 2.72
N GLU A 503 -1.63 11.51 2.82
CA GLU A 503 -2.62 10.69 2.12
C GLU A 503 -2.40 10.73 0.61
N LEU A 504 -2.20 11.90 0.02
CA LEU A 504 -1.96 12.06 -1.42
C LEU A 504 -0.64 11.39 -1.88
N LYS A 505 0.40 11.37 -1.04
CA LYS A 505 1.63 10.59 -1.32
C LYS A 505 1.33 9.08 -1.37
N ARG A 506 0.48 8.58 -0.45
CA ARG A 506 0.00 7.19 -0.46
C ARG A 506 -0.86 6.90 -1.70
N ASP A 507 -1.81 7.77 -2.00
CA ASP A 507 -2.74 7.63 -3.12
C ASP A 507 -2.04 7.62 -4.48
N ARG A 508 -0.97 8.40 -4.62
CA ARG A 508 -0.16 8.37 -5.85
C ARG A 508 0.41 6.98 -6.14
N ARG A 509 0.89 6.28 -5.11
CA ARG A 509 1.40 4.91 -5.23
C ARG A 509 0.28 3.92 -5.55
N TRP A 510 -0.85 4.04 -4.86
CA TRP A 510 -2.01 3.21 -5.09
C TRP A 510 -2.62 3.41 -6.48
N CYS A 511 -2.64 4.64 -6.98
CA CYS A 511 -3.06 4.95 -8.34
C CYS A 511 -2.25 4.16 -9.36
N GLN A 512 -0.92 4.24 -9.31
CA GLN A 512 -0.07 3.48 -10.23
C GLN A 512 -0.28 1.97 -10.09
N GLY A 513 -0.34 1.45 -8.86
CA GLY A 513 -0.58 0.03 -8.61
C GLY A 513 -1.92 -0.47 -9.16
N ASN A 514 -2.99 0.30 -8.98
CA ASN A 514 -4.31 -0.06 -9.50
C ASN A 514 -4.39 0.01 -11.03
N LEU A 515 -3.74 0.99 -11.66
CA LEU A 515 -3.62 1.05 -13.12
C LEU A 515 -2.79 -0.11 -13.69
N MET A 516 -1.75 -0.55 -12.99
CA MET A 516 -1.02 -1.77 -13.34
C MET A 516 -1.92 -3.00 -13.23
N ASN A 517 -2.67 -3.13 -12.14
CA ASN A 517 -3.58 -4.25 -11.90
C ASN A 517 -4.71 -4.32 -12.94
N PHE A 518 -5.17 -3.17 -13.46
CA PHE A 518 -6.19 -3.14 -14.52
C PHE A 518 -5.74 -3.89 -15.79
N ARG A 519 -4.46 -3.95 -16.10
CA ARG A 519 -3.95 -4.77 -17.21
C ARG A 519 -4.24 -6.27 -17.04
N LEU A 520 -4.41 -6.74 -15.81
CA LEU A 520 -4.76 -8.12 -15.50
C LEU A 520 -6.25 -8.43 -15.74
N PHE A 521 -7.08 -7.42 -16.07
CA PHE A 521 -8.48 -7.63 -16.48
C PHE A 521 -8.61 -8.68 -17.58
N LEU A 522 -7.66 -8.70 -18.52
CA LEU A 522 -7.61 -9.67 -19.63
C LEU A 522 -6.88 -10.97 -19.27
N ALA A 523 -6.33 -11.12 -18.06
CA ALA A 523 -5.56 -12.31 -17.69
C ALA A 523 -6.43 -13.57 -17.65
N GLU A 524 -5.81 -14.69 -18.02
CA GLU A 524 -6.47 -15.99 -18.10
C GLU A 524 -6.90 -16.51 -16.73
N GLY A 525 -8.10 -17.14 -16.68
CA GLY A 525 -8.62 -17.78 -15.48
C GLY A 525 -9.11 -16.83 -14.38
N MET A 526 -8.98 -15.50 -14.54
CA MET A 526 -9.45 -14.55 -13.54
C MET A 526 -10.97 -14.61 -13.38
N HIS A 527 -11.42 -14.71 -12.14
CA HIS A 527 -12.84 -14.72 -11.82
C HIS A 527 -13.50 -13.37 -12.16
N PRO A 528 -14.76 -13.33 -12.67
CA PRO A 528 -15.43 -12.07 -13.03
C PRO A 528 -15.46 -11.02 -11.93
N VAL A 529 -15.62 -11.42 -10.67
CA VAL A 529 -15.60 -10.49 -9.52
C VAL A 529 -14.23 -9.80 -9.39
N HIS A 530 -13.12 -10.54 -9.53
CA HIS A 530 -11.78 -9.94 -9.45
C HIS A 530 -11.48 -9.05 -10.67
N ARG A 531 -12.06 -9.36 -11.85
CA ARG A 531 -12.02 -8.42 -12.98
C ARG A 531 -12.75 -7.12 -12.65
N ALA A 532 -13.93 -7.21 -12.01
CA ALA A 532 -14.64 -6.03 -11.52
C ALA A 532 -13.83 -5.29 -10.46
N VAL A 533 -13.14 -5.98 -9.56
CA VAL A 533 -12.25 -5.36 -8.55
C VAL A 533 -11.11 -4.59 -9.24
N PHE A 534 -10.49 -5.11 -10.30
CA PHE A 534 -9.46 -4.38 -11.05
C PHE A 534 -10.03 -3.15 -11.77
N VAL A 535 -11.26 -3.24 -12.31
CA VAL A 535 -11.97 -2.08 -12.89
C VAL A 535 -12.24 -1.04 -11.80
N THR A 536 -12.80 -1.46 -10.65
CA THR A 536 -13.12 -0.53 -9.55
C THR A 536 -11.87 0.12 -8.95
N GLY A 537 -10.76 -0.62 -8.83
CA GLY A 537 -9.47 -0.09 -8.40
C GLY A 537 -8.92 0.98 -9.35
N ALA A 538 -9.03 0.76 -10.67
CA ALA A 538 -8.65 1.76 -11.67
C ALA A 538 -9.61 2.96 -11.67
N MET A 539 -10.93 2.72 -11.61
CA MET A 539 -11.96 3.77 -11.59
C MET A 539 -11.89 4.66 -10.36
N ALA A 540 -11.39 4.16 -9.22
CA ALA A 540 -11.17 4.97 -8.03
C ALA A 540 -10.26 6.20 -8.32
N TYR A 541 -9.40 6.11 -9.33
CA TYR A 541 -8.51 7.20 -9.76
C TYR A 541 -8.88 7.78 -11.13
N VAL A 542 -9.25 6.94 -12.11
CA VAL A 542 -9.61 7.39 -13.47
C VAL A 542 -10.89 8.22 -13.48
N SER A 543 -11.80 8.01 -12.53
CA SER A 543 -12.99 8.86 -12.37
C SER A 543 -12.64 10.35 -12.20
N ALA A 544 -11.48 10.68 -11.63
CA ALA A 544 -11.04 12.06 -11.42
C ALA A 544 -10.74 12.81 -12.74
N PRO A 545 -9.88 12.33 -13.66
CA PRO A 545 -9.72 12.97 -14.95
C PRO A 545 -10.99 12.94 -15.80
N LEU A 546 -11.85 11.92 -15.68
CA LEU A 546 -13.15 11.90 -16.38
C LEU A 546 -14.07 12.98 -15.83
N TRP A 547 -14.14 13.17 -14.50
CA TRP A 547 -14.90 14.25 -13.90
C TRP A 547 -14.35 15.62 -14.26
N PHE A 548 -13.03 15.79 -14.23
CA PHE A 548 -12.40 17.03 -14.68
C PHE A 548 -12.69 17.35 -16.16
N ALA A 549 -12.63 16.34 -17.04
CA ALA A 549 -13.01 16.49 -18.43
C ALA A 549 -14.49 16.84 -18.61
N PHE A 550 -15.39 16.20 -17.85
CA PHE A 550 -16.82 16.53 -17.82
C PHE A 550 -17.05 18.00 -17.49
N LEU A 551 -16.37 18.52 -16.47
CA LEU A 551 -16.51 19.94 -16.06
C LEU A 551 -15.94 20.89 -17.12
N ILE A 552 -14.79 20.56 -17.75
CA ILE A 552 -14.23 21.36 -18.85
C ILE A 552 -15.20 21.38 -20.04
N LEU A 553 -15.71 20.22 -20.48
CA LEU A 553 -16.63 20.15 -21.61
C LEU A 553 -17.96 20.87 -21.32
N SER A 554 -18.44 20.80 -20.07
CA SER A 554 -19.61 21.59 -19.64
C SER A 554 -19.33 23.11 -19.70
N THR A 555 -18.12 23.54 -19.36
CA THR A 555 -17.71 24.95 -19.50
C THR A 555 -17.57 25.35 -20.97
N CYS A 556 -17.04 24.44 -21.82
CA CYS A 556 -17.00 24.68 -23.27
C CYS A 556 -18.42 24.76 -23.89
N LEU A 557 -19.35 23.94 -23.40
CA LEU A 557 -20.77 24.01 -23.83
C LEU A 557 -21.38 25.33 -23.43
N LEU A 558 -21.14 25.79 -22.18
CA LEU A 558 -21.57 27.13 -21.73
C LEU A 558 -20.97 28.24 -22.64
N ALA A 559 -19.66 28.18 -22.92
CA ALA A 559 -18.99 29.16 -23.79
C ALA A 559 -19.58 29.15 -25.22
N LYS A 560 -19.85 27.97 -25.77
CA LYS A 560 -20.49 27.82 -27.09
C LYS A 560 -21.84 28.52 -27.12
N HIS A 561 -22.71 28.26 -26.15
CA HIS A 561 -24.05 28.84 -26.12
C HIS A 561 -24.08 30.33 -25.77
N THR A 562 -23.03 30.86 -25.14
CA THR A 562 -22.90 32.28 -24.82
C THR A 562 -22.28 33.10 -25.95
N LEU A 563 -21.27 32.53 -26.62
CA LEU A 563 -20.47 33.27 -27.61
C LEU A 563 -20.87 33.03 -29.07
N VAL A 564 -21.51 31.91 -29.34
CA VAL A 564 -21.90 31.51 -30.72
C VAL A 564 -23.41 31.61 -30.88
N VAL A 565 -23.84 32.36 -31.90
CA VAL A 565 -25.26 32.47 -32.23
C VAL A 565 -25.78 31.11 -32.72
N PRO A 566 -26.88 30.57 -32.17
CA PRO A 566 -27.41 29.27 -32.57
C PRO A 566 -27.82 29.24 -34.03
N GLU A 567 -27.40 28.20 -34.75
CA GLU A 567 -27.97 27.91 -36.09
C GLU A 567 -29.28 27.14 -35.93
N TYR A 568 -30.38 27.82 -36.23
CA TYR A 568 -31.73 27.24 -36.09
C TYR A 568 -32.11 26.31 -37.22
N PHE A 569 -31.46 26.39 -38.38
CA PHE A 569 -31.69 25.53 -39.56
C PHE A 569 -30.42 24.74 -39.86
N THR A 570 -30.34 23.53 -39.35
CA THR A 570 -29.11 22.70 -39.38
C THR A 570 -29.05 21.79 -40.63
N ALA A 571 -30.18 21.67 -41.40
CA ALA A 571 -30.24 20.86 -42.60
C ALA A 571 -30.79 21.65 -43.79
N PRO A 572 -30.33 21.34 -45.06
CA PRO A 572 -30.89 21.97 -46.26
C PRO A 572 -32.39 21.64 -46.39
N ARG A 573 -33.25 22.65 -46.68
CA ARG A 573 -34.70 22.54 -46.83
C ARG A 573 -35.44 22.15 -45.54
N GLN A 574 -34.91 22.41 -44.39
CA GLN A 574 -35.58 22.25 -43.10
C GLN A 574 -36.75 23.25 -43.01
N LEU A 575 -37.98 22.77 -42.76
CA LEU A 575 -39.17 23.60 -42.66
C LEU A 575 -39.38 24.28 -41.32
N PHE A 576 -38.85 23.67 -40.26
CA PHE A 576 -39.02 24.16 -38.90
C PHE A 576 -37.64 24.36 -38.26
N PRO A 577 -37.44 25.49 -37.51
CA PRO A 577 -36.22 25.72 -36.76
C PRO A 577 -36.07 24.72 -35.61
N VAL A 578 -34.83 24.32 -35.31
CA VAL A 578 -34.51 23.56 -34.12
C VAL A 578 -34.11 24.56 -33.02
N TRP A 579 -34.92 24.69 -32.01
CA TRP A 579 -34.67 25.61 -30.91
C TRP A 579 -33.85 24.90 -29.80
N PRO A 580 -32.87 25.54 -29.17
CA PRO A 580 -32.25 25.02 -27.95
C PRO A 580 -33.27 25.09 -26.80
N GLU A 581 -33.56 23.94 -26.20
CA GLU A 581 -34.49 23.84 -25.07
C GLU A 581 -33.72 23.91 -23.75
N TRP A 582 -34.19 24.81 -22.85
CA TRP A 582 -33.58 24.98 -21.55
C TRP A 582 -34.54 24.56 -20.45
N HIS A 583 -34.16 23.56 -19.66
CA HIS A 583 -34.96 23.02 -18.56
C HIS A 583 -34.20 23.10 -17.23
N PRO A 584 -34.07 24.29 -16.59
CA PRO A 584 -33.31 24.45 -15.35
C PRO A 584 -33.88 23.62 -14.20
N GLU A 585 -35.19 23.41 -14.17
CA GLU A 585 -35.89 22.58 -13.18
C GLU A 585 -35.41 21.12 -13.24
N ARG A 586 -35.23 20.58 -14.45
CA ARG A 586 -34.68 19.22 -14.63
C ARG A 586 -33.22 19.12 -14.23
N ALA A 587 -32.44 20.18 -14.46
CA ALA A 587 -31.06 20.25 -14.00
C ALA A 587 -30.97 20.25 -12.46
N VAL A 588 -31.83 21.03 -11.78
CA VAL A 588 -31.92 21.02 -10.31
C VAL A 588 -32.35 19.63 -9.79
N ALA A 589 -33.35 19.02 -10.43
CA ALA A 589 -33.82 17.69 -10.04
C ALA A 589 -32.73 16.63 -10.21
N LEU A 590 -31.98 16.65 -11.30
CA LEU A 590 -30.86 15.72 -11.56
C LEU A 590 -29.71 15.94 -10.56
N PHE A 591 -29.37 17.19 -10.27
CA PHE A 591 -28.39 17.55 -9.26
C PHE A 591 -28.82 17.03 -7.88
N SER A 592 -30.07 17.27 -7.47
CA SER A 592 -30.62 16.80 -6.20
C SER A 592 -30.63 15.28 -6.09
N ALA A 593 -30.99 14.57 -7.19
CA ALA A 593 -30.92 13.12 -7.25
C ALA A 593 -29.47 12.62 -7.08
N THR A 594 -28.51 13.26 -7.76
CA THR A 594 -27.09 12.90 -7.64
C THR A 594 -26.56 13.17 -6.24
N ALA A 595 -26.91 14.31 -5.64
CA ALA A 595 -26.59 14.63 -4.25
C ALA A 595 -27.19 13.59 -3.28
N THR A 596 -28.44 13.16 -3.52
CA THR A 596 -29.06 12.10 -2.73
C THR A 596 -28.28 10.79 -2.81
N LEU A 597 -27.82 10.37 -3.99
CA LEU A 597 -27.00 9.16 -4.13
C LEU A 597 -25.70 9.25 -3.34
N LEU A 598 -25.07 10.41 -3.29
CA LEU A 598 -23.81 10.62 -2.58
C LEU A 598 -23.99 10.69 -1.05
N PHE A 599 -25.07 11.32 -0.59
CA PHE A 599 -25.23 11.64 0.84
C PHE A 599 -26.14 10.68 1.60
N LEU A 600 -27.14 10.07 0.95
CA LEU A 600 -28.06 9.14 1.60
C LEU A 600 -27.34 7.99 2.33
N PRO A 601 -26.29 7.35 1.78
CA PRO A 601 -25.56 6.32 2.52
C PRO A 601 -24.98 6.82 3.85
N LYS A 602 -24.51 8.07 3.91
CA LYS A 602 -23.98 8.69 5.14
C LYS A 602 -25.08 8.90 6.17
N ILE A 603 -26.23 9.39 5.72
CA ILE A 603 -27.42 9.58 6.56
C ILE A 603 -27.91 8.24 7.13
N LEU A 604 -28.01 7.21 6.28
CA LEU A 604 -28.41 5.86 6.70
C LEU A 604 -27.46 5.24 7.73
N ALA A 605 -26.14 5.49 7.58
CA ALA A 605 -25.15 5.02 8.55
C ALA A 605 -25.34 5.68 9.91
N VAL A 606 -25.60 7.00 9.96
CA VAL A 606 -25.89 7.72 11.21
C VAL A 606 -27.21 7.24 11.84
N LEU A 607 -28.24 6.99 11.04
CA LEU A 607 -29.50 6.41 11.52
C LEU A 607 -29.28 5.03 12.17
N LEU A 608 -28.43 4.18 11.57
CA LEU A 608 -28.06 2.90 12.19
C LEU A 608 -27.37 3.09 13.53
N ILE A 609 -26.48 4.08 13.65
CA ILE A 609 -25.80 4.41 14.91
C ILE A 609 -26.80 4.91 15.96
N TRP A 610 -27.78 5.72 15.59
CA TRP A 610 -28.84 6.18 16.50
C TRP A 610 -29.60 4.99 17.11
N VAL A 611 -29.94 4.01 16.29
CA VAL A 611 -30.66 2.81 16.73
C VAL A 611 -29.76 1.87 17.55
N LYS A 612 -28.49 1.71 17.17
CA LYS A 612 -27.58 0.69 17.76
C LYS A 612 -26.73 1.19 18.92
N GLY A 613 -26.65 2.51 19.16
CA GLY A 613 -25.92 3.02 20.33
C GLY A 613 -25.06 4.25 20.07
N ALA A 614 -25.69 5.40 19.89
CA ALA A 614 -25.02 6.69 19.66
C ALA A 614 -24.11 7.15 20.83
N LYS A 615 -24.30 6.63 22.07
CA LYS A 615 -23.51 7.01 23.24
C LYS A 615 -22.01 6.86 23.03
N ARG A 616 -21.58 5.81 22.28
CA ARG A 616 -20.17 5.53 21.97
C ARG A 616 -19.55 6.55 21.00
N PHE A 617 -20.36 7.33 20.30
CA PHE A 617 -19.96 8.39 19.36
C PHE A 617 -20.20 9.80 19.92
N GLY A 618 -20.31 9.95 21.23
CA GLY A 618 -20.55 11.23 21.87
C GLY A 618 -22.05 11.60 22.02
N GLY A 619 -22.97 10.75 21.57
CA GLY A 619 -24.40 10.94 21.60
C GLY A 619 -25.00 11.27 20.21
N TRP A 620 -26.34 11.22 20.09
CA TRP A 620 -27.05 11.39 18.82
C TRP A 620 -26.80 12.77 18.18
N PHE A 621 -26.74 13.82 19.00
CA PHE A 621 -26.50 15.20 18.53
C PHE A 621 -25.05 15.34 18.00
N ALA A 622 -24.05 14.87 18.77
CA ALA A 622 -22.66 14.98 18.41
C ALA A 622 -22.33 14.21 17.12
N VAL A 623 -22.85 12.99 16.94
CA VAL A 623 -22.63 12.21 15.72
C VAL A 623 -23.28 12.88 14.50
N THR A 624 -24.44 13.51 14.67
CA THR A 624 -25.11 14.21 13.57
C THR A 624 -24.36 15.47 13.16
N VAL A 625 -23.96 16.30 14.12
CA VAL A 625 -23.14 17.50 13.84
C VAL A 625 -21.82 17.11 13.21
N SER A 626 -21.16 16.06 13.72
CA SER A 626 -19.92 15.54 13.12
C SER A 626 -20.12 15.08 11.68
N MET A 627 -21.23 14.40 11.37
CA MET A 627 -21.58 14.03 10.01
C MET A 627 -21.75 15.24 9.10
N LEU A 628 -22.46 16.28 9.55
CA LEU A 628 -22.67 17.47 8.74
C LEU A 628 -21.37 18.20 8.43
N ILE A 629 -20.51 18.37 9.44
CA ILE A 629 -19.18 18.98 9.24
C ILE A 629 -18.34 18.12 8.30
N GLU A 630 -18.34 16.80 8.48
CA GLU A 630 -17.61 15.86 7.61
C GLU A 630 -18.12 15.94 6.17
N LEU A 631 -19.41 16.02 5.96
CA LEU A 631 -20.04 16.13 4.66
C LEU A 631 -19.57 17.38 3.90
N VAL A 632 -19.59 18.54 4.57
CA VAL A 632 -19.10 19.82 4.02
C VAL A 632 -17.60 19.71 3.70
N PHE A 633 -16.81 19.19 4.64
CA PHE A 633 -15.36 19.05 4.46
C PHE A 633 -15.02 18.09 3.32
N SER A 634 -15.72 16.96 3.21
CA SER A 634 -15.55 16.01 2.10
C SER A 634 -15.92 16.64 0.75
N ALA A 635 -16.97 17.47 0.70
CA ALA A 635 -17.37 18.19 -0.50
C ALA A 635 -16.28 19.20 -0.94
N VAL A 636 -15.68 19.91 0.02
CA VAL A 636 -14.56 20.83 -0.23
C VAL A 636 -13.30 20.09 -0.70
N LEU A 637 -13.00 18.91 -0.14
CA LEU A 637 -11.83 18.14 -0.54
C LEU A 637 -11.98 17.43 -1.90
N ALA A 638 -13.19 17.18 -2.36
CA ALA A 638 -13.42 16.40 -3.58
C ALA A 638 -12.79 17.04 -4.84
N PRO A 639 -12.97 18.35 -5.13
CA PRO A 639 -12.30 19.00 -6.27
C PRO A 639 -10.77 19.08 -6.13
N VAL A 640 -10.26 19.23 -4.91
CA VAL A 640 -8.83 19.22 -4.61
C VAL A 640 -8.24 17.85 -4.96
N ARG A 641 -8.85 16.76 -4.48
CA ARG A 641 -8.44 15.39 -4.80
C ARG A 641 -8.59 15.09 -6.31
N MET A 642 -9.64 15.59 -6.96
CA MET A 642 -9.84 15.43 -8.40
C MET A 642 -8.60 15.88 -9.20
N LEU A 643 -8.07 17.05 -8.92
CA LEU A 643 -6.89 17.55 -9.63
C LEU A 643 -5.63 16.74 -9.32
N PHE A 644 -5.39 16.37 -8.06
CA PHE A 644 -4.26 15.52 -7.70
C PHE A 644 -4.35 14.14 -8.34
N HIS A 645 -5.50 13.49 -8.26
CA HIS A 645 -5.69 12.17 -8.88
C HIS A 645 -5.57 12.24 -10.40
N THR A 646 -6.05 13.32 -11.03
CA THR A 646 -5.82 13.58 -12.46
C THR A 646 -4.32 13.65 -12.79
N GLN A 647 -3.54 14.39 -11.99
CA GLN A 647 -2.08 14.44 -12.13
C GLN A 647 -1.44 13.06 -11.93
N PHE A 648 -1.92 12.28 -10.96
CA PHE A 648 -1.37 10.94 -10.69
C PHE A 648 -1.65 9.97 -11.84
N VAL A 649 -2.85 9.98 -12.40
CA VAL A 649 -3.20 9.17 -13.56
C VAL A 649 -2.36 9.55 -14.78
N LEU A 650 -2.25 10.84 -15.07
CA LEU A 650 -1.41 11.33 -16.17
C LEU A 650 0.08 10.98 -15.97
N ALA A 651 0.60 11.15 -14.75
CA ALA A 651 1.97 10.78 -14.43
C ALA A 651 2.22 9.26 -14.58
N ALA A 652 1.27 8.43 -14.15
CA ALA A 652 1.35 6.98 -14.30
C ALA A 652 1.30 6.54 -15.78
N LEU A 653 0.51 7.22 -16.61
CA LEU A 653 0.42 6.92 -18.05
C LEU A 653 1.64 7.41 -18.83
N THR A 654 2.23 8.56 -18.43
CA THR A 654 3.40 9.15 -19.09
C THR A 654 4.74 8.59 -18.62
N GLY A 655 4.76 7.75 -17.60
CA GLY A 655 5.98 7.07 -17.16
C GLY A 655 6.84 7.84 -16.17
N ILE A 656 6.30 8.87 -15.53
CA ILE A 656 7.02 9.60 -14.50
C ILE A 656 7.22 8.71 -13.27
N ALA A 657 8.48 8.37 -13.00
CA ALA A 657 8.84 7.46 -11.91
C ALA A 657 8.37 7.97 -10.54
N ILE A 658 7.87 7.06 -9.72
CA ILE A 658 7.47 7.34 -8.34
C ILE A 658 8.57 6.84 -7.41
N GLN A 659 9.15 7.75 -6.63
CA GLN A 659 10.04 7.40 -5.54
C GLN A 659 9.24 6.89 -4.34
N TRP A 660 9.73 5.81 -3.72
CA TRP A 660 9.18 5.31 -2.47
C TRP A 660 9.86 6.02 -1.30
N LYS A 661 9.04 6.69 -0.47
CA LYS A 661 9.43 7.10 0.90
C LYS A 661 8.33 6.60 1.84
N SER A 662 8.71 6.04 2.98
CA SER A 662 7.75 5.71 4.04
C SER A 662 7.06 7.00 4.50
N PRO A 663 5.73 6.99 4.71
CA PRO A 663 5.05 8.16 5.23
C PRO A 663 5.51 8.42 6.67
N PRO A 664 5.61 9.68 7.11
CA PRO A 664 5.84 9.99 8.51
C PRO A 664 4.71 9.40 9.35
N ARG A 665 5.07 8.81 10.50
CA ARG A 665 4.13 8.16 11.42
C ARG A 665 3.74 9.07 12.59
N GLU A 666 4.37 10.24 12.72
CA GLU A 666 4.00 11.26 13.68
C GLU A 666 2.83 12.11 13.19
N ASP A 667 2.14 12.78 14.10
CA ASP A 667 1.10 13.76 13.78
C ASP A 667 1.74 15.02 13.17
N ALA A 668 2.24 14.90 11.94
CA ALA A 668 2.91 15.97 11.23
C ALA A 668 1.92 17.03 10.74
N GLU A 669 2.11 18.27 11.16
CA GLU A 669 1.34 19.43 10.69
C GLU A 669 1.90 19.95 9.36
N THR A 670 1.01 20.34 8.45
CA THR A 670 1.39 20.93 7.16
C THR A 670 1.77 22.40 7.34
N HIS A 671 2.97 22.78 6.93
CA HIS A 671 3.42 24.18 6.94
C HIS A 671 2.86 24.97 5.73
N TRP A 672 2.65 26.27 5.92
CA TRP A 672 2.13 27.17 4.88
C TRP A 672 2.96 27.13 3.58
N GLY A 673 4.29 27.13 3.67
CA GLY A 673 5.17 27.07 2.50
C GLY A 673 5.02 25.79 1.70
N GLU A 674 4.85 24.63 2.36
CA GLU A 674 4.56 23.36 1.68
C GLU A 674 3.17 23.37 1.04
N ALA A 675 2.16 23.86 1.76
CA ALA A 675 0.80 23.96 1.25
C ALA A 675 0.73 24.87 -0.01
N ILE A 676 1.37 26.03 0.02
CA ILE A 676 1.44 26.95 -1.14
C ILE A 676 2.11 26.26 -2.33
N ARG A 677 3.24 25.60 -2.11
CA ARG A 677 3.97 24.91 -3.19
C ARG A 677 3.16 23.78 -3.80
N ARG A 678 2.38 23.04 -3.01
CA ARG A 678 1.60 21.88 -3.46
C ARG A 678 0.25 22.27 -4.06
N HIS A 679 -0.44 23.24 -3.49
CA HIS A 679 -1.80 23.64 -3.88
C HIS A 679 -1.85 24.92 -4.73
N GLY A 680 -0.77 25.67 -4.82
CA GLY A 680 -0.76 26.98 -5.50
C GLY A 680 -1.26 26.93 -6.94
N LEU A 681 -0.84 25.92 -7.73
CA LEU A 681 -1.37 25.74 -9.09
C LEU A 681 -2.88 25.49 -9.11
N GLN A 682 -3.41 24.73 -8.16
CA GLN A 682 -4.85 24.48 -8.07
C GLN A 682 -5.62 25.74 -7.73
N THR A 683 -5.11 26.56 -6.82
CA THR A 683 -5.69 27.87 -6.47
C THR A 683 -5.72 28.78 -7.69
N ILE A 684 -4.62 28.88 -8.46
CA ILE A 684 -4.57 29.69 -9.69
C ILE A 684 -5.59 29.18 -10.72
N ILE A 685 -5.68 27.88 -10.93
CA ILE A 685 -6.68 27.28 -11.84
C ILE A 685 -8.09 27.62 -11.37
N GLY A 686 -8.37 27.49 -10.05
CA GLY A 686 -9.68 27.82 -9.48
C GLY A 686 -10.08 29.26 -9.69
N VAL A 687 -9.17 30.21 -9.43
CA VAL A 687 -9.41 31.64 -9.64
C VAL A 687 -9.63 31.95 -11.13
N GLY A 688 -8.73 31.45 -11.99
CA GLY A 688 -8.82 31.71 -13.44
C GLY A 688 -10.08 31.11 -14.08
N TRP A 689 -10.45 29.88 -13.63
CA TRP A 689 -11.66 29.23 -14.13
C TRP A 689 -12.93 29.92 -13.61
N GLY A 690 -12.96 30.30 -12.33
CA GLY A 690 -14.07 31.08 -11.77
C GLY A 690 -14.26 32.43 -12.48
N ALA A 691 -13.18 33.16 -12.74
CA ALA A 691 -13.18 34.41 -13.49
C ALA A 691 -13.69 34.21 -14.93
N LEU A 692 -13.24 33.15 -15.61
CA LEU A 692 -13.72 32.81 -16.96
C LEU A 692 -15.23 32.55 -16.99
N VAL A 693 -15.75 31.73 -16.06
CA VAL A 693 -17.16 31.40 -16.02
C VAL A 693 -18.00 32.61 -15.63
N TYR A 694 -17.53 33.43 -14.70
CA TYR A 694 -18.19 34.68 -14.34
C TYR A 694 -18.26 35.64 -15.53
N TRP A 695 -17.21 35.74 -16.34
CA TRP A 695 -17.19 36.55 -17.56
C TRP A 695 -18.16 36.02 -18.62
N LEU A 696 -18.26 34.70 -18.79
CA LEU A 696 -19.18 34.06 -19.74
C LEU A 696 -20.64 34.23 -19.29
N ASN A 697 -20.95 33.91 -18.06
CA ASN A 697 -22.30 34.00 -17.50
C ASN A 697 -22.23 34.10 -15.97
N PRO A 698 -22.51 35.28 -15.38
CA PRO A 698 -22.46 35.48 -13.94
C PRO A 698 -23.38 34.55 -13.14
N ASP A 699 -24.55 34.20 -13.66
CA ASP A 699 -25.49 33.32 -12.95
C ASP A 699 -25.04 31.89 -12.87
N PHE A 700 -24.23 31.45 -13.84
CA PHE A 700 -23.70 30.09 -13.87
C PHE A 700 -22.59 29.84 -12.82
N ILE A 701 -21.96 30.88 -12.28
CA ILE A 701 -20.90 30.77 -11.28
C ILE A 701 -21.39 30.00 -10.03
N TRP A 702 -22.65 30.14 -9.65
CA TRP A 702 -23.21 29.45 -8.49
C TRP A 702 -23.19 27.93 -8.62
N TRP A 703 -23.36 27.39 -9.84
CA TRP A 703 -23.25 25.97 -10.11
C TRP A 703 -21.80 25.47 -10.01
N LEU A 704 -20.83 26.32 -10.37
CA LEU A 704 -19.42 25.95 -10.35
C LEU A 704 -18.75 26.31 -9.02
N MET A 705 -19.33 27.18 -8.20
CA MET A 705 -18.74 27.67 -6.93
C MET A 705 -18.31 26.53 -5.97
N PRO A 706 -19.04 25.44 -5.78
CA PRO A 706 -18.58 24.33 -4.94
C PRO A 706 -17.25 23.74 -5.42
N ILE A 707 -16.94 23.85 -6.69
CA ILE A 707 -15.71 23.32 -7.31
C ILE A 707 -14.60 24.35 -7.26
N VAL A 708 -14.79 25.52 -7.91
CA VAL A 708 -13.75 26.57 -7.97
C VAL A 708 -13.47 27.16 -6.59
N GLY A 709 -14.48 27.37 -5.78
CA GLY A 709 -14.32 27.86 -4.41
C GLY A 709 -13.49 26.90 -3.54
N SER A 710 -13.73 25.62 -3.65
CA SER A 710 -12.92 24.60 -2.98
C SER A 710 -11.45 24.62 -3.40
N MET A 711 -11.19 24.84 -4.69
CA MET A 711 -9.83 24.99 -5.22
C MET A 711 -9.15 26.26 -4.72
N MET A 712 -9.88 27.37 -4.64
CA MET A 712 -9.37 28.66 -4.11
C MET A 712 -8.93 28.55 -2.65
N ILE A 713 -9.70 27.82 -1.80
CA ILE A 713 -9.40 27.66 -0.37
C ILE A 713 -8.57 26.43 -0.06
N SER A 714 -8.03 25.72 -1.05
CA SER A 714 -7.29 24.47 -0.87
C SER A 714 -6.06 24.60 0.05
N ILE A 715 -5.34 25.75 -0.01
CA ILE A 715 -4.18 26.06 0.83
C ILE A 715 -4.58 26.11 2.31
N PRO A 716 -5.46 27.04 2.76
CA PRO A 716 -5.87 27.11 4.16
C PRO A 716 -6.53 25.79 4.65
N VAL A 717 -7.33 25.14 3.82
CA VAL A 717 -7.94 23.85 4.18
C VAL A 717 -6.88 22.80 4.49
N SER A 718 -5.81 22.68 3.69
CA SER A 718 -4.72 21.76 3.93
C SER A 718 -3.97 22.05 5.22
N VAL A 719 -3.69 23.34 5.51
CA VAL A 719 -2.96 23.76 6.73
C VAL A 719 -3.82 23.54 7.97
N PHE A 720 -5.04 24.08 7.99
CA PHE A 720 -5.90 23.99 9.19
C PHE A 720 -6.35 22.57 9.50
N SER A 721 -6.60 21.75 8.48
CA SER A 721 -7.00 20.35 8.71
C SER A 721 -5.88 19.50 9.32
N SER A 722 -4.61 19.84 9.12
CA SER A 722 -3.48 19.13 9.71
C SER A 722 -3.21 19.48 11.18
N ARG A 723 -3.90 20.48 11.77
CA ARG A 723 -3.64 20.94 13.13
C ARG A 723 -4.10 19.95 14.18
N VAL A 724 -3.17 19.56 15.07
CA VAL A 724 -3.44 18.72 16.25
C VAL A 724 -4.29 19.46 17.27
N SER A 725 -4.00 20.76 17.48
CA SER A 725 -4.75 21.60 18.42
C SER A 725 -6.26 21.66 18.08
N LEU A 726 -6.60 21.77 16.80
CA LEU A 726 -7.99 21.76 16.32
C LEU A 726 -8.63 20.38 16.54
N GLY A 727 -7.92 19.31 16.22
CA GLY A 727 -8.39 17.93 16.43
C GLY A 727 -8.67 17.64 17.91
N ARG A 728 -7.77 18.03 18.80
CA ARG A 728 -7.95 17.93 20.27
C ARG A 728 -9.10 18.80 20.78
N GLY A 729 -9.27 20.00 20.21
CA GLY A 729 -10.41 20.89 20.53
C GLY A 729 -11.75 20.23 20.21
N LEU A 730 -11.89 19.64 19.03
CA LEU A 730 -13.07 18.91 18.60
C LEU A 730 -13.34 17.66 19.46
N LYS A 731 -12.31 16.93 19.87
CA LYS A 731 -12.41 15.81 20.82
C LYS A 731 -13.00 16.26 22.15
N ARG A 732 -12.50 17.38 22.71
CA ARG A 732 -13.05 17.98 23.95
C ARG A 732 -14.50 18.38 23.80
N ALA A 733 -14.89 18.89 22.63
CA ALA A 733 -16.28 19.21 22.28
C ALA A 733 -17.14 17.96 22.00
N ARG A 734 -16.61 16.74 22.16
CA ARG A 734 -17.24 15.45 21.84
C ARG A 734 -17.64 15.28 20.37
N LEU A 735 -16.99 16.03 19.47
CA LEU A 735 -17.18 15.88 18.02
C LEU A 735 -16.15 14.92 17.42
N PHE A 736 -16.54 14.21 16.38
CA PHE A 736 -15.74 13.18 15.71
C PHE A 736 -15.22 12.07 16.65
N LEU A 737 -15.97 11.79 17.74
CA LEU A 737 -15.63 10.68 18.61
C LEU A 737 -15.96 9.35 17.96
N ILE A 738 -15.07 8.38 18.16
CA ILE A 738 -15.25 6.99 17.78
C ILE A 738 -15.29 6.09 19.03
N PRO A 739 -15.88 4.88 18.96
CA PRO A 739 -15.94 3.98 20.11
C PRO A 739 -14.56 3.66 20.69
N GLU A 740 -13.54 3.58 19.84
CA GLU A 740 -12.15 3.28 20.19
C GLU A 740 -11.50 4.38 21.03
N GLU A 741 -12.04 5.61 21.00
CA GLU A 741 -11.62 6.73 21.86
C GLU A 741 -12.48 6.88 23.12
N SER A 742 -13.79 6.58 22.99
CA SER A 742 -14.71 6.67 24.14
C SER A 742 -14.52 5.52 25.13
N TRP A 743 -14.17 4.34 24.60
CA TRP A 743 -13.90 3.10 25.33
C TRP A 743 -12.69 2.41 24.71
N PRO A 744 -11.49 2.92 24.95
CA PRO A 744 -10.30 2.45 24.26
C PRO A 744 -10.08 0.96 24.52
N PRO A 745 -9.93 0.16 23.46
CA PRO A 745 -9.52 -1.24 23.57
C PRO A 745 -8.20 -1.37 24.33
N LYS A 746 -8.04 -2.50 25.01
CA LYS A 746 -6.87 -2.72 25.87
C LYS A 746 -5.58 -2.65 25.07
N GLU A 747 -5.59 -3.25 23.88
CA GLU A 747 -4.43 -3.30 22.99
C GLU A 747 -3.99 -1.88 22.57
N LEU A 748 -4.92 -1.01 22.22
CA LEU A 748 -4.59 0.38 21.84
C LEU A 748 -4.05 1.17 23.03
N ARG A 749 -4.65 1.04 24.21
CA ARG A 749 -4.13 1.68 25.45
C ARG A 749 -2.74 1.20 25.82
N MET A 750 -2.50 -0.12 25.68
CA MET A 750 -1.17 -0.68 25.94
C MET A 750 -0.15 -0.22 24.92
N THR A 751 -0.55 -0.12 23.64
CA THR A 751 0.31 0.43 22.59
C THR A 751 0.72 1.87 22.89
N GLU A 752 -0.24 2.74 23.23
CA GLU A 752 0.03 4.14 23.60
C GLU A 752 0.99 4.19 24.80
N LYS A 753 0.68 3.46 25.87
CA LYS A 753 1.54 3.36 27.05
C LYS A 753 2.97 2.93 26.72
N TYR A 754 3.14 1.88 25.91
CA TYR A 754 4.46 1.37 25.56
C TYR A 754 5.20 2.30 24.59
N THR A 755 4.49 3.06 23.78
CA THR A 755 5.09 4.10 22.94
C THR A 755 5.64 5.24 23.78
N ASP A 756 4.90 5.67 24.82
CA ASP A 756 5.33 6.72 25.74
C ASP A 756 6.49 6.28 26.64
N GLU A 757 6.53 4.99 26.99
CA GLU A 757 7.60 4.38 27.78
C GLU A 757 8.82 3.99 26.94
N ALA A 758 8.76 4.11 25.61
CA ALA A 758 9.85 3.72 24.72
C ALA A 758 11.12 4.53 25.01
N ARG A 759 12.22 3.82 25.24
CA ARG A 759 13.53 4.42 25.49
C ARG A 759 14.11 4.98 24.19
N SER A 760 15.09 5.89 24.33
CA SER A 760 15.95 6.27 23.20
C SER A 760 16.61 5.01 22.63
N HIS A 761 16.49 4.82 21.33
CA HIS A 761 17.02 3.64 20.65
C HIS A 761 18.51 3.76 20.39
N VAL A 762 19.18 2.61 20.35
CA VAL A 762 20.58 2.47 19.96
C VAL A 762 20.78 2.99 18.53
N SER A 763 21.67 3.96 18.36
CA SER A 763 22.05 4.53 17.05
C SER A 763 23.17 3.73 16.37
N PHE A 764 23.51 4.06 15.15
CA PHE A 764 24.69 3.53 14.46
C PHE A 764 25.99 3.81 15.25
N VAL A 765 26.06 4.98 15.88
CA VAL A 765 27.23 5.36 16.70
C VAL A 765 27.36 4.41 17.88
N ASP A 766 26.27 4.13 18.57
CA ASP A 766 26.25 3.20 19.69
C ASP A 766 26.61 1.78 19.25
N ALA A 767 26.13 1.34 18.10
CA ALA A 767 26.50 0.02 17.52
C ALA A 767 28.00 -0.11 17.20
N VAL A 768 28.69 1.01 17.00
CA VAL A 768 30.17 1.00 16.84
C VAL A 768 30.87 1.12 18.18
N VAL A 769 30.39 1.94 19.10
CA VAL A 769 31.10 2.28 20.34
C VAL A 769 30.77 1.34 21.50
N ASP A 770 29.50 0.96 21.66
CA ASP A 770 29.07 0.06 22.74
C ASP A 770 29.35 -1.41 22.39
N PRO A 771 30.09 -2.16 23.19
CA PRO A 771 30.43 -3.54 22.87
C PRO A 771 29.22 -4.48 22.84
N MET A 772 28.20 -4.23 23.67
CA MET A 772 26.98 -5.07 23.65
C MET A 772 26.13 -4.81 22.42
N ALA A 773 25.92 -3.53 22.05
CA ALA A 773 25.24 -3.15 20.83
C ALA A 773 25.99 -3.64 19.59
N ASN A 774 27.33 -3.53 19.56
CA ASN A 774 28.19 -4.05 18.50
C ASN A 774 28.00 -5.56 18.30
N ALA A 775 28.12 -6.33 19.38
CA ALA A 775 27.99 -7.78 19.36
C ALA A 775 26.59 -8.20 18.90
N LEU A 776 25.55 -7.54 19.37
CA LEU A 776 24.16 -7.82 19.01
C LEU A 776 23.87 -7.55 17.52
N VAL A 777 24.31 -6.39 17.01
CA VAL A 777 24.13 -6.01 15.60
C VAL A 777 24.97 -6.91 14.70
N ALA A 778 26.22 -7.19 15.05
CA ALA A 778 27.07 -8.11 14.29
C ALA A 778 26.49 -9.53 14.23
N ALA A 779 25.91 -10.02 15.34
CA ALA A 779 25.24 -11.33 15.37
C ALA A 779 23.93 -11.40 14.57
N SER A 780 23.31 -10.23 14.30
CA SER A 780 22.07 -10.17 13.52
C SER A 780 22.24 -10.36 12.01
N VAL A 781 23.47 -10.37 11.53
CA VAL A 781 23.81 -10.42 10.10
C VAL A 781 24.59 -11.70 9.79
N ALA A 782 24.25 -12.33 8.65
CA ALA A 782 25.03 -13.49 8.19
C ALA A 782 26.48 -13.10 7.90
N PRO A 783 27.48 -13.92 8.32
CA PRO A 783 28.86 -13.66 8.01
C PRO A 783 29.10 -13.70 6.48
N THR A 784 29.84 -12.72 6.00
CA THR A 784 30.30 -12.68 4.60
C THR A 784 31.40 -13.71 4.33
N HIS A 785 31.47 -14.23 3.08
CA HIS A 785 32.48 -15.17 2.66
C HIS A 785 33.91 -14.60 2.80
N ASP A 786 34.86 -15.47 3.08
CA ASP A 786 36.27 -15.16 3.14
C ASP A 786 36.84 -15.07 1.71
N ASP A 787 36.76 -13.91 1.10
CA ASP A 787 37.43 -13.60 -0.17
C ASP A 787 38.47 -12.50 0.06
N PRO A 788 39.74 -12.68 -0.32
CA PRO A 788 40.81 -11.68 -0.15
C PRO A 788 40.48 -10.30 -0.75
N LYS A 789 39.67 -10.24 -1.82
CA LYS A 789 39.21 -8.99 -2.40
C LYS A 789 38.22 -8.25 -1.47
N HIS A 790 37.36 -8.99 -0.80
CA HIS A 790 36.42 -8.42 0.18
C HIS A 790 37.18 -7.92 1.41
N ASP A 791 38.26 -8.58 1.81
CA ASP A 791 39.07 -8.13 2.97
C ASP A 791 39.76 -6.78 2.71
N THR A 792 40.29 -6.58 1.48
CA THR A 792 40.89 -5.29 1.09
C THR A 792 39.84 -4.15 1.11
N ILE A 793 38.65 -4.41 0.55
CA ILE A 793 37.53 -3.44 0.53
C ILE A 793 37.07 -3.16 1.94
N ARG A 794 36.96 -4.18 2.78
CA ARG A 794 36.60 -4.07 4.19
C ARG A 794 37.57 -3.17 4.94
N ALA A 795 38.89 -3.43 4.81
CA ALA A 795 39.92 -2.65 5.46
C ALA A 795 39.86 -1.17 5.07
N ALA A 796 39.74 -0.89 3.77
CA ALA A 796 39.61 0.48 3.28
C ALA A 796 38.32 1.19 3.79
N ARG A 797 37.22 0.45 3.88
CA ARG A 797 35.92 0.96 4.41
C ARG A 797 36.05 1.28 5.91
N VAL A 798 36.64 0.39 6.69
CA VAL A 798 36.86 0.55 8.13
C VAL A 798 37.80 1.73 8.38
N GLU A 799 38.92 1.85 7.65
CA GLU A 799 39.84 2.98 7.79
C GLU A 799 39.17 4.31 7.42
N THR A 800 38.41 4.32 6.32
CA THR A 800 37.60 5.50 5.93
C THR A 800 36.63 5.92 7.05
N ALA A 801 35.93 4.97 7.67
CA ALA A 801 34.98 5.24 8.73
C ALA A 801 35.70 5.75 10.01
N LEU A 802 36.83 5.15 10.37
CA LEU A 802 37.63 5.55 11.51
C LEU A 802 38.08 7.00 11.41
N LEU A 803 38.57 7.40 10.23
CA LEU A 803 39.18 8.72 10.00
C LEU A 803 38.15 9.84 9.74
N LYS A 804 37.03 9.53 9.05
CA LYS A 804 35.99 10.51 8.74
C LYS A 804 35.07 10.83 9.90
N GLY A 805 34.85 9.90 10.81
CA GLY A 805 33.88 10.01 11.89
C GLY A 805 32.44 9.78 11.47
N PRO A 806 31.49 9.53 12.40
CA PRO A 806 30.13 9.12 12.13
C PRO A 806 29.33 10.17 11.37
N GLY A 807 29.54 11.46 11.62
CA GLY A 807 28.79 12.56 11.00
C GLY A 807 29.06 12.77 9.52
N LYS A 808 30.22 12.33 9.01
CA LYS A 808 30.63 12.47 7.61
C LYS A 808 30.44 11.21 6.77
N LEU A 809 29.97 10.11 7.38
CA LEU A 809 29.63 8.89 6.65
C LEU A 809 28.24 9.03 6.03
N THR A 810 28.14 8.69 4.75
CA THR A 810 26.84 8.59 4.08
C THR A 810 26.04 7.43 4.67
N ASN A 811 24.71 7.46 4.55
CA ASN A 811 23.86 6.36 5.02
C ASN A 811 24.24 5.03 4.33
N THR A 812 24.62 5.06 3.05
CA THR A 812 25.11 3.88 2.33
C THR A 812 26.36 3.29 2.98
N GLN A 813 27.35 4.12 3.35
CA GLN A 813 28.57 3.66 4.00
C GLN A 813 28.29 3.06 5.40
N LYS A 814 27.42 3.70 6.17
CA LYS A 814 26.96 3.18 7.47
C LYS A 814 26.25 1.84 7.29
N TRP A 815 25.34 1.75 6.33
CA TRP A 815 24.59 0.53 6.03
C TRP A 815 25.47 -0.62 5.56
N GLU A 816 26.50 -0.34 4.75
CA GLU A 816 27.48 -1.32 4.33
C GLU A 816 28.32 -1.87 5.52
N LEU A 817 28.67 -1.01 6.48
CA LEU A 817 29.36 -1.43 7.71
C LEU A 817 28.45 -2.34 8.57
N LEU A 818 27.17 -1.98 8.73
CA LEU A 818 26.19 -2.80 9.46
C LEU A 818 25.91 -4.17 8.81
N ASN A 819 26.18 -4.32 7.52
CA ASN A 819 26.04 -5.60 6.80
C ASN A 819 27.35 -6.39 6.72
N ASP A 820 28.44 -5.89 7.28
CA ASP A 820 29.74 -6.57 7.40
C ASP A 820 30.12 -6.76 8.88
N PRO A 821 29.71 -7.87 9.53
CA PRO A 821 29.95 -8.10 10.94
C PRO A 821 31.44 -7.99 11.31
N ARG A 822 32.35 -8.44 10.43
CA ARG A 822 33.79 -8.34 10.68
C ARG A 822 34.29 -6.92 10.56
N GLY A 823 33.79 -6.16 9.58
CA GLY A 823 34.11 -4.75 9.43
C GLY A 823 33.60 -3.92 10.60
N LEU A 824 32.38 -4.21 11.08
CA LEU A 824 31.80 -3.54 12.24
C LEU A 824 32.61 -3.82 13.51
N ALA A 825 32.96 -5.08 13.76
CA ALA A 825 33.78 -5.46 14.91
C ALA A 825 35.21 -4.88 14.84
N ALA A 826 35.84 -4.86 13.64
CA ALA A 826 37.13 -4.22 13.44
C ALA A 826 37.07 -2.71 13.68
N LEU A 827 36.01 -2.03 13.20
CA LEU A 827 35.82 -0.60 13.45
C LEU A 827 35.64 -0.33 14.94
N HIS A 828 34.86 -1.14 15.65
CA HIS A 828 34.71 -1.06 17.09
C HIS A 828 36.09 -1.12 17.79
N LEU A 829 36.85 -2.15 17.50
CA LEU A 829 38.19 -2.33 18.11
C LEU A 829 39.10 -1.12 17.85
N LEU A 830 39.17 -0.64 16.58
CA LEU A 830 40.03 0.49 16.22
C LEU A 830 39.53 1.80 16.83
N VAL A 831 38.27 2.04 16.98
CA VAL A 831 37.72 3.21 17.67
C VAL A 831 38.18 3.25 19.12
N TRP A 832 38.37 2.10 19.77
CA TRP A 832 38.86 2.01 21.15
C TRP A 832 40.40 2.07 21.27
N THR A 833 41.14 1.61 20.26
CA THR A 833 42.58 1.37 20.35
C THR A 833 43.45 2.32 19.52
N ASP A 834 42.92 2.79 18.34
CA ASP A 834 43.69 3.61 17.41
C ASP A 834 43.59 5.12 17.76
N PRO A 835 44.71 5.84 18.03
CA PRO A 835 44.70 7.27 18.32
C PRO A 835 44.26 8.12 17.12
N ARG A 836 44.27 7.61 15.88
CA ARG A 836 43.81 8.29 14.68
C ARG A 836 42.28 8.35 14.56
N ALA A 837 41.54 7.68 15.44
CA ALA A 837 40.09 7.73 15.47
C ALA A 837 39.59 9.18 15.49
N HIS A 838 38.59 9.47 14.67
CA HIS A 838 38.02 10.82 14.60
C HIS A 838 37.51 11.27 15.96
N ARG A 839 37.56 12.59 16.21
CA ARG A 839 37.13 13.17 17.47
C ARG A 839 35.72 12.71 17.87
N ASP A 840 34.77 12.73 16.96
CA ASP A 840 33.37 12.35 17.23
C ASP A 840 33.23 10.90 17.77
N TRP A 841 34.10 9.98 17.33
CA TRP A 841 34.13 8.62 17.89
C TRP A 841 34.64 8.61 19.32
N ARG A 842 35.66 9.44 19.61
CA ARG A 842 36.24 9.54 20.93
C ARG A 842 35.29 10.17 21.93
N ASP A 843 34.57 11.20 21.49
CA ASP A 843 33.53 11.90 22.29
C ASP A 843 32.35 10.94 22.59
N ALA A 844 31.89 10.19 21.60
CA ALA A 844 30.85 9.17 21.78
C ALA A 844 31.26 8.07 22.78
N ARG A 845 32.51 7.61 22.71
CA ARG A 845 33.07 6.64 23.65
C ARG A 845 33.06 7.15 25.11
N SER A 846 33.44 8.40 25.34
CA SER A 846 33.45 8.99 26.69
C SER A 846 32.03 9.13 27.26
N ASN A 847 31.06 9.49 26.43
CA ASN A 847 29.65 9.59 26.81
C ASN A 847 29.03 8.22 27.12
N GLY A 848 29.38 7.18 26.36
CA GLY A 848 28.91 5.80 26.57
C GLY A 848 29.41 5.22 27.90
N LEU A 849 30.65 5.49 28.25
CA LEU A 849 31.22 5.06 29.56
C LEU A 849 30.50 5.72 30.75
N SER A 850 30.13 7.01 30.61
CA SER A 850 29.44 7.72 31.70
C SER A 850 28.02 7.22 31.93
N GLN A 851 27.32 6.80 30.88
CA GLN A 851 25.95 6.25 30.97
C GLN A 851 25.93 4.79 31.44
N GLY A 852 26.90 3.96 31.03
CA GLY A 852 27.01 2.56 31.44
C GLY A 852 27.35 2.41 32.94
N PHE A 853 28.15 3.30 33.50
CA PHE A 853 28.48 3.31 34.92
C PHE A 853 27.30 3.74 35.82
N LEU A 854 26.46 4.65 35.34
CA LEU A 854 25.27 5.12 36.08
C LEU A 854 24.11 4.11 36.05
N ALA A 855 24.04 3.26 35.02
CA ALA A 855 23.00 2.24 34.92
C ALA A 855 23.31 0.95 35.70
N SER A 856 24.57 0.75 36.11
CA SER A 856 25.05 -0.40 36.93
C SER A 856 25.24 -0.07 38.41
N ALA A 857 25.13 1.17 38.82
CA ALA A 857 25.08 1.65 40.20
C ALA A 857 23.62 1.92 40.61
#